data_6da8d14ebbd57d099bd9680debf1ccb0
#
_entry.id   6da8d14ebbd57d099bd9680debf1ccb0
#
_cell.length_a   1.000
_cell.length_b   1.000
_cell.length_c   1.000
_cell.angle_alpha   90.00
_cell.angle_beta   90.00
_cell.angle_gamma   90.00
#
_symmetry.space_group_name_H-M   'P 1'
#
loop_
_entity.id
_entity.type
_entity.pdbx_description
1 polymer ?
#
loop_
_entity_poly.entity_id
_entity_poly.type
_entity_poly.pdbx_seq_one_letter_code
_entity_poly.pdbx_strand_id
1 'polypeptide(L)'
;MDGAGPREENPRVTLLERESQLGSLLQYADEARARSGRLVLVSGEAGVGKSSLVEEHQRRLPDATWAWGACDGLFIPRPLAPLHDIARAVGGAVLDAVRDGAPREQVFDAVLHWLSGAERLVVLVIEDVQWADEATLDLLRFLGRRVRDLPVLLVVTFRDDAMAPSDPLRVTLGELAGQRYTRRIDLPPLTAAGVRSLAEGTSYSAVELYELTGGNPFFVVEVLSEHGTQVPVSARDAVLSRAARLSDTARAALDLSSLDAWRVDPQLVADAGGVTLETFDELLAAGLLRADGDSLQFRHELARRAIESEVPPHRRLAGHQALLTALTGSGCDDEARLAYHAEAAREPDLVRRYAPIAARRAADLGAHREAVAQYERALRFAPPDDRDLAELYDGYADVLAMVDRWPAAAEARQKAIVIWHELGEVRREGHDHRKLSSVMWRLCRGAESVAAEERAIELLEPLGDDPELARALSSHAFTTWSDDPEATEEMLLRADRMAERLGDDALRSDVVNNHAFLLFSRRQDWTPRMREALRLGLESGGEAQVGRAYANGYTFFAAQYRFAEGERFWRDGIAYCDERDIATFATCLRGHRAIALLDLGRWDEAAALAERVLATEASPVNLLTSQVTLSLVRARRDEDGALDIIAPGVAAADSLAEAEWITTTRLALAEVHWLAGRDDAAIAELHAMRSVITEMEYVLDAQLSVWEQRLLGRARPASPAPGPWATSLAGDHAAAAVHWERLGCAYNAALSLYDSERDDDLREAITRFEALGAEAAARRTRQRMRELGHRAVPTGARASTRQHPLGLTRREDEVLTLICDGLTNDEIADRLVLSTRTVDHHVSAVLTKLGVGSRGAAAARARSLGLAPVTT
;
A
#
# COMPACT_ATOMS: atom_id res chain seq x y z
N MET A 1 62.68 3.13 22.28
CA MET A 1 63.10 4.19 21.41
C MET A 1 62.32 3.99 20.14
N ASP A 2 61.17 4.48 20.10
CA ASP A 2 60.66 5.77 19.62
C ASP A 2 60.94 5.95 18.13
N GLY A 3 59.84 5.90 17.38
CA GLY A 3 59.79 6.24 15.97
C GLY A 3 58.42 5.93 15.33
N ALA A 4 57.33 6.27 16.01
CA ALA A 4 56.03 6.35 15.33
C ALA A 4 56.00 7.70 14.60
N GLY A 5 56.22 7.68 13.25
CA GLY A 5 55.95 8.81 12.38
C GLY A 5 54.45 9.21 12.44
N PRO A 6 54.14 10.49 12.19
CA PRO A 6 52.76 10.96 12.23
C PRO A 6 51.95 10.29 11.15
N ARG A 7 50.81 9.71 11.54
CA ARG A 7 49.74 9.31 10.62
C ARG A 7 49.36 10.56 9.82
N GLU A 8 49.54 10.55 8.52
CA GLU A 8 48.96 11.55 7.64
C GLU A 8 47.45 11.54 7.82
N GLU A 9 46.94 12.59 8.45
CA GLU A 9 45.48 12.88 8.50
C GLU A 9 44.99 13.10 7.07
N ASN A 10 44.10 12.26 6.63
CA ASN A 10 43.33 12.42 5.40
C ASN A 10 42.81 13.87 5.28
N PRO A 11 42.92 14.56 4.13
CA PRO A 11 42.50 15.96 4.03
C PRO A 11 41.07 16.13 4.49
N ARG A 12 40.87 16.99 5.48
CA ARG A 12 39.55 17.31 6.07
C ARG A 12 38.62 17.77 4.95
N VAL A 13 37.65 16.93 4.58
CA VAL A 13 36.54 17.36 3.75
C VAL A 13 35.70 18.33 4.60
N THR A 14 35.93 19.62 4.45
CA THR A 14 35.17 20.66 5.11
C THR A 14 33.80 20.68 4.47
N LEU A 15 32.74 20.28 5.21
CA LEU A 15 31.37 20.40 4.75
C LEU A 15 30.99 21.88 4.59
N LEU A 16 30.78 22.30 3.36
CA LEU A 16 30.38 23.68 3.05
C LEU A 16 28.87 23.77 2.96
N GLU A 17 28.32 24.85 3.52
CA GLU A 17 26.88 25.18 3.46
C GLU A 17 25.95 24.09 4.07
N ARG A 18 26.43 23.35 5.10
CA ARG A 18 25.66 22.26 5.77
C ARG A 18 25.50 22.47 7.28
N GLU A 19 25.86 23.62 7.81
CA GLU A 19 25.84 23.95 9.24
C GLU A 19 24.41 23.84 9.81
N SER A 20 23.41 24.30 9.06
CA SER A 20 21.99 24.26 9.47
C SER A 20 21.47 22.83 9.58
N GLN A 21 21.76 21.99 8.56
CA GLN A 21 21.33 20.59 8.52
C GLN A 21 22.02 19.80 9.63
N LEU A 22 23.31 20.03 9.83
CA LEU A 22 24.10 19.40 10.89
C LEU A 22 23.62 19.84 12.28
N GLY A 23 23.30 21.13 12.46
CA GLY A 23 22.70 21.65 13.68
C GLY A 23 21.36 20.98 14.00
N SER A 24 20.52 20.75 12.99
CA SER A 24 19.25 20.02 13.14
C SER A 24 19.47 18.57 13.57
N LEU A 25 20.42 17.85 12.95
CA LEU A 25 20.74 16.46 13.35
C LEU A 25 21.23 16.38 14.79
N LEU A 26 22.08 17.32 15.23
CA LEU A 26 22.56 17.39 16.61
C LEU A 26 21.40 17.63 17.59
N GLN A 27 20.50 18.57 17.26
CA GLN A 27 19.30 18.80 18.06
C GLN A 27 18.44 17.52 18.19
N TYR A 28 18.20 16.81 17.09
CA TYR A 28 17.40 15.57 17.11
C TYR A 28 18.09 14.44 17.90
N ALA A 29 19.42 14.39 17.88
CA ALA A 29 20.19 13.48 18.71
C ALA A 29 20.02 13.80 20.22
N ASP A 30 20.00 15.08 20.60
CA ASP A 30 19.77 15.49 21.98
C ASP A 30 18.33 15.17 22.43
N GLU A 31 17.35 15.35 21.58
CA GLU A 31 15.97 14.96 21.85
C GLU A 31 15.87 13.42 22.04
N ALA A 32 16.55 12.63 21.21
CA ALA A 32 16.60 11.19 21.31
C ALA A 32 17.31 10.72 22.59
N ARG A 33 18.40 11.38 23.04
CA ARG A 33 19.03 11.13 24.34
C ARG A 33 18.08 11.29 25.51
N ALA A 34 17.14 12.21 25.40
CA ALA A 34 16.10 12.45 26.39
C ALA A 34 14.91 11.45 26.24
N ARG A 35 15.11 10.30 25.59
CA ARG A 35 14.09 9.30 25.27
C ARG A 35 12.89 9.87 24.48
N SER A 36 13.15 10.82 23.62
CA SER A 36 12.22 11.32 22.62
C SER A 36 12.78 11.00 21.24
N GLY A 37 12.72 9.72 20.86
CA GLY A 37 13.31 9.20 19.64
C GLY A 37 12.82 9.92 18.39
N ARG A 38 13.66 9.99 17.37
CA ARG A 38 13.40 10.67 16.10
C ARG A 38 13.71 9.79 14.92
N LEU A 39 12.88 9.91 13.90
CA LEU A 39 13.17 9.45 12.54
C LEU A 39 13.52 10.67 11.69
N VAL A 40 14.67 10.64 11.02
CA VAL A 40 15.11 11.72 10.14
C VAL A 40 15.26 11.21 8.72
N LEU A 41 14.49 11.78 7.81
CA LEU A 41 14.50 11.51 6.38
C LEU A 41 15.42 12.53 5.69
N VAL A 42 16.57 12.08 5.20
CA VAL A 42 17.56 12.94 4.52
C VAL A 42 17.45 12.73 3.02
N SER A 43 16.94 13.73 2.30
CA SER A 43 16.74 13.67 0.84
C SER A 43 17.72 14.56 0.08
N GLY A 44 17.86 14.29 -1.21
CA GLY A 44 18.62 15.09 -2.15
C GLY A 44 19.22 14.26 -3.27
N GLU A 45 19.69 14.95 -4.32
CA GLU A 45 20.27 14.33 -5.52
C GLU A 45 21.47 13.42 -5.24
N ALA A 46 21.79 12.57 -6.22
CA ALA A 46 22.98 11.76 -6.19
C ALA A 46 24.25 12.65 -6.09
N GLY A 47 25.13 12.36 -5.13
CA GLY A 47 26.40 13.14 -4.98
C GLY A 47 26.30 14.45 -4.22
N VAL A 48 25.12 14.82 -3.70
CA VAL A 48 24.91 16.09 -2.98
C VAL A 48 25.52 16.12 -1.58
N GLY A 49 26.03 14.97 -1.09
CA GLY A 49 26.75 14.87 0.19
C GLY A 49 25.92 14.38 1.37
N LYS A 50 24.88 13.53 1.14
CA LYS A 50 24.06 12.92 2.22
C LYS A 50 24.90 12.10 3.19
N SER A 51 25.68 11.14 2.69
CA SER A 51 26.56 10.31 3.53
C SER A 51 27.61 11.16 4.26
N SER A 52 28.21 12.13 3.58
CA SER A 52 29.19 13.04 4.22
C SER A 52 28.59 13.87 5.36
N LEU A 53 27.30 14.26 5.27
CA LEU A 53 26.59 14.92 6.36
C LEU A 53 26.46 13.99 7.57
N VAL A 54 26.06 12.72 7.35
CA VAL A 54 25.88 11.73 8.42
C VAL A 54 27.24 11.33 9.02
N GLU A 55 28.29 11.18 8.22
CA GLU A 55 29.68 10.94 8.68
C GLU A 55 30.21 12.10 9.56
N GLU A 56 29.93 13.36 9.19
CA GLU A 56 30.27 14.50 10.02
C GLU A 56 29.47 14.52 11.33
N HIS A 57 28.21 14.17 11.27
CA HIS A 57 27.37 14.00 12.46
C HIS A 57 27.94 12.93 13.40
N GLN A 58 28.42 11.79 12.85
CA GLN A 58 29.11 10.74 13.61
C GLN A 58 30.34 11.27 14.32
N ARG A 59 31.19 12.04 13.62
CA ARG A 59 32.41 12.63 14.21
C ARG A 59 32.12 13.55 15.38
N ARG A 60 30.95 14.23 15.37
CA ARG A 60 30.55 15.13 16.46
C ARG A 60 29.84 14.45 17.62
N LEU A 61 29.50 13.16 17.49
CA LEU A 61 28.82 12.36 18.52
C LEU A 61 29.60 11.07 18.83
N PRO A 62 30.82 11.15 19.35
CA PRO A 62 31.67 9.99 19.63
C PRO A 62 31.11 9.11 20.76
N ASP A 63 30.24 9.64 21.62
CA ASP A 63 29.66 8.93 22.78
C ASP A 63 28.39 8.13 22.41
N ALA A 64 27.85 8.29 21.19
CA ALA A 64 26.70 7.53 20.73
C ALA A 64 27.12 6.14 20.20
N THR A 65 26.23 5.17 20.32
CA THR A 65 26.36 3.87 19.63
C THR A 65 25.89 4.04 18.18
N TRP A 66 26.77 3.77 17.23
CA TRP A 66 26.46 3.86 15.82
C TRP A 66 26.29 2.47 15.21
N ALA A 67 25.19 2.32 14.47
CA ALA A 67 24.94 1.14 13.66
C ALA A 67 24.55 1.61 12.25
N TRP A 68 25.26 1.13 11.24
CA TRP A 68 25.18 1.63 9.89
C TRP A 68 24.95 0.49 8.90
N GLY A 69 23.94 0.62 8.04
CA GLY A 69 23.68 -0.29 6.95
C GLY A 69 23.32 0.46 5.69
N ALA A 70 23.69 -0.07 4.53
CA ALA A 70 23.39 0.54 3.24
C ALA A 70 22.56 -0.41 2.37
N CYS A 71 21.66 0.16 1.57
CA CYS A 71 20.98 -0.57 0.51
C CYS A 71 21.84 -0.56 -0.74
N ASP A 72 21.96 -1.72 -1.39
CA ASP A 72 22.78 -1.88 -2.59
C ASP A 72 21.95 -1.67 -3.85
N GLY A 73 22.54 -0.99 -4.84
CA GLY A 73 21.93 -0.77 -6.15
C GLY A 73 22.02 -1.97 -7.09
N LEU A 74 22.18 -3.18 -6.58
CA LEU A 74 22.10 -4.41 -7.38
C LEU A 74 20.68 -4.62 -7.91
N PHE A 75 20.58 -5.23 -9.09
CA PHE A 75 19.28 -5.45 -9.74
C PHE A 75 18.30 -6.27 -8.89
N ILE A 76 18.82 -7.17 -8.06
CA ILE A 76 18.03 -7.93 -7.06
C ILE A 76 18.83 -7.94 -5.75
N PRO A 77 18.53 -7.03 -4.82
CA PRO A 77 19.26 -6.96 -3.55
C PRO A 77 18.97 -8.18 -2.66
N ARG A 78 19.90 -8.47 -1.75
CA ARG A 78 19.67 -9.42 -0.68
C ARG A 78 18.61 -8.85 0.27
N PRO A 79 17.56 -9.62 0.64
CA PRO A 79 16.58 -9.16 1.61
C PRO A 79 17.22 -8.72 2.93
N LEU A 80 16.78 -7.58 3.48
CA LEU A 80 17.33 -6.97 4.69
C LEU A 80 18.84 -6.67 4.59
N ALA A 81 19.36 -6.37 3.39
CA ALA A 81 20.78 -6.12 3.19
C ALA A 81 21.39 -5.15 4.21
N PRO A 82 20.80 -3.97 4.53
CA PRO A 82 21.32 -3.06 5.55
C PRO A 82 21.39 -3.69 6.93
N LEU A 83 20.47 -4.57 7.25
CA LEU A 83 20.41 -5.21 8.57
C LEU A 83 21.54 -6.22 8.76
N HIS A 84 22.04 -6.84 7.71
CA HIS A 84 23.21 -7.70 7.79
C HIS A 84 24.47 -6.93 8.22
N ASP A 85 24.63 -5.70 7.74
CA ASP A 85 25.73 -4.82 8.15
C ASP A 85 25.56 -4.39 9.62
N ILE A 86 24.35 -3.96 9.98
CA ILE A 86 24.00 -3.57 11.35
C ILE A 86 24.24 -4.73 12.31
N ALA A 87 23.75 -5.93 11.98
CA ALA A 87 23.89 -7.13 12.80
C ALA A 87 25.35 -7.49 13.08
N ARG A 88 26.23 -7.39 12.08
CA ARG A 88 27.67 -7.61 12.27
C ARG A 88 28.29 -6.59 13.24
N ALA A 89 27.85 -5.33 13.17
CA ALA A 89 28.34 -4.27 14.04
C ALA A 89 27.86 -4.39 15.49
N VAL A 90 26.60 -4.80 15.70
CA VAL A 90 25.97 -4.85 17.03
C VAL A 90 26.11 -6.22 17.72
N GLY A 91 26.23 -7.30 16.98
CA GLY A 91 26.37 -8.67 17.51
C GLY A 91 25.12 -9.19 18.23
N GLY A 92 25.32 -10.21 19.08
CA GLY A 92 24.29 -10.76 19.97
C GLY A 92 23.04 -11.29 19.25
N ALA A 93 21.89 -11.16 19.88
CA ALA A 93 20.63 -11.72 19.38
C ALA A 93 20.25 -11.24 17.97
N VAL A 94 20.64 -10.02 17.57
CA VAL A 94 20.38 -9.51 16.23
C VAL A 94 21.20 -10.28 15.19
N LEU A 95 22.49 -10.50 15.48
CA LEU A 95 23.36 -11.27 14.60
C LEU A 95 22.94 -12.73 14.51
N ASP A 96 22.54 -13.33 15.64
CA ASP A 96 22.09 -14.72 15.69
C ASP A 96 20.81 -14.89 14.87
N ALA A 97 19.80 -14.04 15.06
CA ALA A 97 18.55 -14.10 14.31
C ALA A 97 18.77 -13.95 12.78
N VAL A 98 19.67 -13.04 12.37
CA VAL A 98 19.98 -12.83 10.94
C VAL A 98 20.75 -14.02 10.34
N ARG A 99 21.70 -14.61 11.10
CA ARG A 99 22.52 -15.77 10.64
C ARG A 99 21.71 -17.06 10.57
N ASP A 100 20.84 -17.28 11.57
CA ASP A 100 20.04 -18.50 11.66
C ASP A 100 18.88 -18.50 10.67
N GLY A 101 18.69 -17.43 9.90
CA GLY A 101 17.58 -17.28 8.97
C GLY A 101 16.23 -17.27 9.69
N ALA A 102 16.16 -16.63 10.87
CA ALA A 102 14.93 -16.56 11.66
C ALA A 102 13.81 -15.87 10.85
N PRO A 103 12.53 -16.19 11.13
CA PRO A 103 11.39 -15.49 10.55
C PRO A 103 11.49 -13.98 10.76
N ARG A 104 10.97 -13.22 9.80
CA ARG A 104 11.02 -11.74 9.77
C ARG A 104 10.67 -11.09 11.09
N GLU A 105 9.60 -11.56 11.74
CA GLU A 105 9.14 -11.04 13.04
C GLU A 105 10.18 -11.20 14.15
N GLN A 106 10.79 -12.36 14.22
CA GLN A 106 11.84 -12.61 15.23
C GLN A 106 13.07 -11.73 14.99
N VAL A 107 13.39 -11.46 13.71
CA VAL A 107 14.47 -10.54 13.33
C VAL A 107 14.12 -9.11 13.76
N PHE A 108 12.88 -8.65 13.47
CA PHE A 108 12.42 -7.32 13.84
C PHE A 108 12.33 -7.12 15.35
N ASP A 109 11.84 -8.13 16.07
CA ASP A 109 11.77 -8.12 17.54
C ASP A 109 13.16 -8.11 18.17
N ALA A 110 14.13 -8.84 17.61
CA ALA A 110 15.52 -8.80 18.08
C ALA A 110 16.11 -7.39 17.93
N VAL A 111 15.86 -6.70 16.80
CA VAL A 111 16.30 -5.31 16.58
C VAL A 111 15.62 -4.37 17.59
N LEU A 112 14.31 -4.48 17.76
CA LEU A 112 13.56 -3.65 18.69
C LEU A 112 14.01 -3.88 20.13
N HIS A 113 14.24 -5.12 20.50
CA HIS A 113 14.75 -5.47 21.84
C HIS A 113 16.14 -4.86 22.10
N TRP A 114 17.04 -4.95 21.13
CA TRP A 114 18.35 -4.30 21.19
C TRP A 114 18.22 -2.79 21.39
N LEU A 115 17.38 -2.12 20.57
CA LEU A 115 17.15 -0.67 20.66
C LEU A 115 16.50 -0.27 21.99
N SER A 116 15.57 -1.06 22.50
CA SER A 116 14.86 -0.81 23.76
C SER A 116 15.74 -0.97 24.98
N GLY A 117 16.71 -1.89 24.92
CA GLY A 117 17.71 -2.11 25.96
C GLY A 117 18.86 -1.09 25.98
N ALA A 118 18.88 -0.14 25.04
CA ALA A 118 19.97 0.84 24.95
C ALA A 118 19.95 1.84 26.12
N GLU A 119 21.06 1.93 26.83
CA GLU A 119 21.29 2.90 27.93
C GLU A 119 21.80 4.26 27.41
N ARG A 120 22.39 4.27 26.23
CA ARG A 120 22.95 5.44 25.54
C ARG A 120 22.20 5.71 24.24
N LEU A 121 22.40 6.89 23.67
CA LEU A 121 21.90 7.21 22.34
C LEU A 121 22.40 6.17 21.32
N VAL A 122 21.48 5.58 20.58
CA VAL A 122 21.78 4.79 19.38
C VAL A 122 21.43 5.61 18.17
N VAL A 123 22.39 5.78 17.27
CA VAL A 123 22.17 6.34 15.93
C VAL A 123 22.18 5.17 14.95
N LEU A 124 21.00 4.87 14.43
CA LEU A 124 20.79 3.83 13.44
C LEU A 124 20.67 4.48 12.07
N VAL A 125 21.59 4.15 11.16
CA VAL A 125 21.63 4.74 9.81
C VAL A 125 21.29 3.67 8.78
N ILE A 126 20.34 3.97 7.90
CA ILE A 126 20.03 3.16 6.72
C ILE A 126 20.19 4.05 5.49
N GLU A 127 21.22 3.76 4.69
CA GLU A 127 21.55 4.56 3.54
C GLU A 127 20.93 4.05 2.25
N ASP A 128 20.69 5.02 1.35
CA ASP A 128 20.31 4.82 -0.05
C ASP A 128 19.08 3.93 -0.21
N VAL A 129 18.03 4.16 0.62
CA VAL A 129 16.81 3.34 0.64
C VAL A 129 15.99 3.40 -0.67
N GLN A 130 16.40 4.17 -1.68
CA GLN A 130 15.87 4.04 -3.04
C GLN A 130 16.19 2.67 -3.67
N TRP A 131 17.08 1.90 -3.08
CA TRP A 131 17.42 0.53 -3.47
C TRP A 131 17.02 -0.50 -2.41
N ALA A 132 16.19 -0.09 -1.44
CA ALA A 132 15.72 -0.99 -0.40
C ALA A 132 14.82 -2.08 -0.99
N ASP A 133 15.05 -3.29 -0.54
CA ASP A 133 14.13 -4.41 -0.72
C ASP A 133 12.86 -4.24 0.12
N GLU A 134 11.84 -5.02 -0.19
CA GLU A 134 10.53 -4.91 0.47
C GLU A 134 10.62 -5.17 1.99
N ALA A 135 11.40 -6.16 2.42
CA ALA A 135 11.60 -6.46 3.84
C ALA A 135 12.34 -5.33 4.59
N THR A 136 13.25 -4.62 3.92
CA THR A 136 13.90 -3.42 4.48
C THR A 136 12.90 -2.26 4.63
N LEU A 137 11.99 -2.06 3.66
CA LEU A 137 10.94 -1.05 3.78
C LEU A 137 9.99 -1.36 4.94
N ASP A 138 9.66 -2.62 5.15
CA ASP A 138 8.84 -3.07 6.28
C ASP A 138 9.55 -2.87 7.62
N LEU A 139 10.85 -3.16 7.69
CA LEU A 139 11.66 -2.84 8.87
C LEU A 139 11.62 -1.35 9.20
N LEU A 140 11.70 -0.48 8.18
CA LEU A 140 11.59 0.97 8.36
C LEU A 140 10.22 1.38 8.89
N ARG A 141 9.13 0.81 8.37
CA ARG A 141 7.77 1.03 8.89
C ARG A 141 7.63 0.56 10.33
N PHE A 142 8.13 -0.65 10.60
CA PHE A 142 8.09 -1.26 11.94
C PHE A 142 8.83 -0.41 12.98
N LEU A 143 10.07 -0.02 12.70
CA LEU A 143 10.88 0.81 13.59
C LEU A 143 10.34 2.23 13.67
N GLY A 144 9.95 2.81 12.54
CA GLY A 144 9.41 4.14 12.46
C GLY A 144 8.22 4.38 13.39
N ARG A 145 7.39 3.39 13.63
CA ARG A 145 6.24 3.46 14.57
C ARG A 145 6.64 3.30 16.05
N ARG A 146 7.84 2.79 16.36
CA ARG A 146 8.25 2.33 17.70
C ARG A 146 9.40 3.11 18.32
N VAL A 147 10.18 3.84 17.54
CA VAL A 147 11.36 4.58 18.05
C VAL A 147 11.01 5.76 18.95
N ARG A 148 9.76 6.22 18.96
CA ARG A 148 9.31 7.45 19.60
C ARG A 148 9.77 7.62 21.06
N ASP A 149 9.67 6.58 21.88
CA ASP A 149 9.93 6.60 23.32
C ASP A 149 11.30 5.97 23.67
N LEU A 150 12.15 5.76 22.65
CA LEU A 150 13.47 5.15 22.78
C LEU A 150 14.59 6.19 22.63
N PRO A 151 15.79 5.94 23.17
CA PRO A 151 16.97 6.78 22.97
C PRO A 151 17.59 6.51 21.58
N VAL A 152 16.80 6.65 20.53
CA VAL A 152 17.17 6.27 19.15
C VAL A 152 16.98 7.43 18.20
N LEU A 153 18.01 7.71 17.40
CA LEU A 153 17.96 8.54 16.22
C LEU A 153 18.06 7.63 14.99
N LEU A 154 16.94 7.40 14.29
CA LEU A 154 16.92 6.65 13.04
C LEU A 154 17.11 7.63 11.88
N VAL A 155 18.20 7.52 11.14
CA VAL A 155 18.51 8.34 9.98
C VAL A 155 18.38 7.52 8.70
N VAL A 156 17.57 7.99 7.77
CA VAL A 156 17.31 7.31 6.50
C VAL A 156 17.70 8.24 5.37
N THR A 157 18.61 7.83 4.48
CA THR A 157 18.99 8.65 3.31
C THR A 157 18.39 8.09 2.03
N PHE A 158 17.94 8.97 1.14
CA PHE A 158 17.36 8.58 -0.15
C PHE A 158 17.52 9.66 -1.21
N ARG A 159 17.26 9.27 -2.46
CA ARG A 159 17.21 10.17 -3.61
C ARG A 159 15.75 10.49 -3.92
N ASP A 160 15.45 11.77 -4.18
CA ASP A 160 14.12 12.26 -4.51
C ASP A 160 13.88 12.50 -6.00
N ASP A 161 14.95 12.43 -6.81
CA ASP A 161 14.97 12.74 -8.24
C ASP A 161 14.48 11.61 -9.18
N ALA A 162 14.27 10.38 -8.67
CA ALA A 162 14.02 9.21 -9.49
C ALA A 162 12.81 8.34 -9.09
N MET A 163 11.94 8.79 -8.17
CA MET A 163 10.82 7.96 -7.67
C MET A 163 9.57 8.06 -8.54
N ALA A 164 9.13 6.93 -9.09
CA ALA A 164 7.84 6.82 -9.78
C ALA A 164 6.65 7.01 -8.80
N PRO A 165 5.45 7.42 -9.27
CA PRO A 165 4.27 7.55 -8.41
C PRO A 165 3.87 6.26 -7.68
N SER A 166 4.12 5.10 -8.28
CA SER A 166 3.81 3.76 -7.76
C SER A 166 4.98 3.10 -7.01
N ASP A 167 6.06 3.83 -6.73
CA ASP A 167 7.23 3.28 -6.06
C ASP A 167 6.89 2.92 -4.60
N PRO A 168 7.14 1.69 -4.12
CA PRO A 168 6.90 1.28 -2.74
C PRO A 168 7.61 2.16 -1.71
N LEU A 169 8.82 2.65 -2.04
CA LEU A 169 9.54 3.60 -1.20
C LEU A 169 8.74 4.89 -1.01
N ARG A 170 8.11 5.41 -2.08
CA ARG A 170 7.32 6.65 -2.00
C ARG A 170 6.15 6.52 -1.05
N VAL A 171 5.48 5.36 -1.06
CA VAL A 171 4.39 5.05 -0.12
C VAL A 171 4.93 5.01 1.30
N THR A 172 6.00 4.25 1.53
CA THR A 172 6.66 4.12 2.84
C THR A 172 7.09 5.49 3.40
N LEU A 173 7.75 6.30 2.59
CA LEU A 173 8.17 7.65 3.01
C LEU A 173 6.98 8.55 3.34
N GLY A 174 5.87 8.44 2.60
CA GLY A 174 4.63 9.16 2.86
C GLY A 174 4.02 8.79 4.22
N GLU A 175 3.97 7.50 4.55
CA GLU A 175 3.50 7.01 5.84
C GLU A 175 4.38 7.46 7.00
N LEU A 176 5.70 7.38 6.83
CA LEU A 176 6.68 7.81 7.83
C LEU A 176 6.67 9.33 8.04
N ALA A 177 6.55 10.10 6.96
CA ALA A 177 6.51 11.58 7.04
C ALA A 177 5.27 12.12 7.78
N GLY A 178 4.15 11.38 7.77
CA GLY A 178 2.94 11.74 8.51
C GLY A 178 3.07 11.65 10.04
N GLN A 179 4.13 11.08 10.57
CA GLN A 179 4.31 10.85 12.01
C GLN A 179 4.93 12.09 12.69
N ARG A 180 4.43 12.44 13.88
CA ARG A 180 4.83 13.67 14.61
C ARG A 180 6.30 13.75 15.00
N TYR A 181 6.99 12.62 15.12
CA TYR A 181 8.40 12.51 15.48
C TYR A 181 9.32 12.35 14.28
N THR A 182 8.78 12.29 13.07
CA THR A 182 9.56 12.32 11.83
C THR A 182 9.98 13.74 11.48
N ARG A 183 11.21 13.87 11.01
CA ARG A 183 11.80 15.13 10.53
C ARG A 183 12.35 14.90 9.12
N ARG A 184 12.32 15.93 8.30
CA ARG A 184 12.89 15.89 6.96
C ARG A 184 14.00 16.92 6.85
N ILE A 185 15.10 16.52 6.22
CA ILE A 185 16.24 17.35 5.87
C ILE A 185 16.49 17.20 4.37
N ASP A 186 16.26 18.26 3.61
CA ASP A 186 16.57 18.30 2.19
C ASP A 186 17.92 18.94 1.97
N LEU A 187 18.80 18.27 1.20
CA LEU A 187 20.13 18.77 0.87
C LEU A 187 20.13 19.35 -0.56
N PRO A 188 20.17 20.65 -0.72
CA PRO A 188 20.35 21.26 -2.04
C PRO A 188 21.81 21.16 -2.51
N PRO A 189 22.09 21.28 -3.82
CA PRO A 189 23.43 21.53 -4.33
C PRO A 189 24.10 22.75 -3.67
N LEU A 190 25.43 22.87 -3.77
CA LEU A 190 26.16 24.05 -3.31
C LEU A 190 25.75 25.27 -4.11
N THR A 191 25.73 26.41 -3.45
CA THR A 191 25.55 27.68 -4.15
C THR A 191 26.82 28.03 -4.96
N ALA A 192 26.73 29.03 -5.86
CA ALA A 192 27.88 29.54 -6.56
C ALA A 192 28.99 30.07 -5.62
N ALA A 193 28.60 30.49 -4.40
CA ALA A 193 29.54 30.90 -3.36
C ALA A 193 30.30 29.69 -2.76
N GLY A 194 29.56 28.58 -2.47
CA GLY A 194 30.16 27.33 -2.01
C GLY A 194 31.13 26.73 -3.03
N VAL A 195 30.76 26.71 -4.32
CA VAL A 195 31.67 26.27 -5.40
C VAL A 195 32.91 27.15 -5.51
N ARG A 196 32.76 28.48 -5.32
CA ARG A 196 33.89 29.41 -5.32
C ARG A 196 34.87 29.10 -4.19
N SER A 197 34.34 28.79 -2.99
CA SER A 197 35.23 28.39 -1.87
C SER A 197 36.00 27.12 -2.13
N LEU A 198 35.41 26.14 -2.84
CA LEU A 198 36.11 24.90 -3.23
C LEU A 198 37.16 25.15 -4.32
N ALA A 199 36.90 26.10 -5.22
CA ALA A 199 37.81 26.46 -6.31
C ALA A 199 38.98 27.37 -5.89
N GLU A 200 38.98 27.93 -4.67
CA GLU A 200 40.06 28.78 -4.14
C GLU A 200 41.40 28.04 -4.18
N GLY A 201 42.40 28.68 -4.80
CA GLY A 201 43.73 28.10 -4.94
C GLY A 201 43.93 27.14 -6.14
N THR A 202 42.86 26.93 -6.92
CA THR A 202 42.92 26.11 -8.17
C THR A 202 42.99 27.00 -9.40
N SER A 203 43.27 26.42 -10.57
CA SER A 203 43.31 27.13 -11.86
C SER A 203 41.92 27.24 -12.52
N TYR A 204 40.84 26.68 -11.90
CA TYR A 204 39.53 26.62 -12.49
C TYR A 204 38.70 27.89 -12.22
N SER A 205 37.93 28.33 -13.22
CA SER A 205 36.94 29.37 -13.07
C SER A 205 35.75 28.86 -12.25
N ALA A 206 35.46 29.49 -11.10
CA ALA A 206 34.33 29.08 -10.25
C ALA A 206 32.96 29.20 -10.96
N VAL A 207 32.83 30.11 -11.91
CA VAL A 207 31.60 30.29 -12.70
C VAL A 207 31.42 29.13 -13.67
N GLU A 208 32.46 28.80 -14.45
CA GLU A 208 32.41 27.68 -15.37
C GLU A 208 32.21 26.35 -14.65
N LEU A 209 32.85 26.18 -13.48
CA LEU A 209 32.72 25.01 -12.64
C LEU A 209 31.28 24.86 -12.12
N TYR A 210 30.65 25.98 -11.71
CA TYR A 210 29.26 25.95 -11.29
C TYR A 210 28.28 25.64 -12.43
N GLU A 211 28.48 26.25 -13.61
CA GLU A 211 27.66 25.97 -14.79
C GLU A 211 27.78 24.51 -15.24
N LEU A 212 28.97 23.93 -15.17
CA LEU A 212 29.23 22.54 -15.54
C LEU A 212 28.64 21.54 -14.56
N THR A 213 28.71 21.84 -13.25
CA THR A 213 28.39 20.88 -12.18
C THR A 213 26.99 21.09 -11.56
N GLY A 214 26.34 22.22 -11.86
CA GLY A 214 25.09 22.63 -11.19
C GLY A 214 25.25 22.82 -9.68
N GLY A 215 26.49 22.97 -9.19
CA GLY A 215 26.82 23.05 -7.77
C GLY A 215 26.79 21.71 -7.04
N ASN A 216 26.66 20.57 -7.73
CA ASN A 216 26.70 19.26 -7.09
C ASN A 216 28.12 18.99 -6.53
N PRO A 217 28.26 18.82 -5.18
CA PRO A 217 29.59 18.72 -4.53
C PRO A 217 30.46 17.60 -5.09
N PHE A 218 29.89 16.46 -5.43
CA PHE A 218 30.62 15.35 -6.00
C PHE A 218 31.27 15.74 -7.33
N PHE A 219 30.50 16.33 -8.24
CA PHE A 219 31.00 16.74 -9.53
C PHE A 219 32.03 17.87 -9.41
N VAL A 220 31.81 18.80 -8.48
CA VAL A 220 32.80 19.88 -8.21
C VAL A 220 34.15 19.31 -7.76
N VAL A 221 34.13 18.38 -6.77
CA VAL A 221 35.34 17.76 -6.25
C VAL A 221 36.01 16.88 -7.32
N GLU A 222 35.23 16.16 -8.13
CA GLU A 222 35.74 15.32 -9.20
C GLU A 222 36.53 16.14 -10.24
N VAL A 223 35.96 17.26 -10.68
CA VAL A 223 36.62 18.17 -11.64
C VAL A 223 37.87 18.82 -11.03
N LEU A 224 37.79 19.26 -9.76
CA LEU A 224 38.94 19.89 -9.07
C LEU A 224 40.08 18.91 -8.77
N SER A 225 39.78 17.62 -8.63
CA SER A 225 40.78 16.57 -8.38
C SER A 225 41.56 16.19 -9.64
N GLU A 226 41.17 16.68 -10.80
CA GLU A 226 41.85 16.41 -12.05
C GLU A 226 43.02 17.36 -12.27
N HIS A 227 44.25 16.82 -12.36
CA HIS A 227 45.48 17.59 -12.58
C HIS A 227 45.73 17.91 -14.07
N GLY A 228 44.65 18.12 -14.86
CA GLY A 228 44.70 18.39 -16.30
C GLY A 228 44.44 19.85 -16.65
N THR A 229 44.90 20.30 -17.81
CA THR A 229 44.70 21.68 -18.32
C THR A 229 43.35 21.85 -19.05
N GLN A 230 42.56 20.80 -19.22
CA GLN A 230 41.24 20.83 -19.87
C GLN A 230 40.15 20.42 -18.89
N VAL A 231 39.06 21.20 -18.83
CA VAL A 231 37.88 20.89 -18.05
C VAL A 231 37.17 19.69 -18.68
N PRO A 232 36.87 18.59 -17.93
CA PRO A 232 36.13 17.44 -18.45
C PRO A 232 34.72 17.85 -18.91
N VAL A 233 34.25 17.25 -20.00
CA VAL A 233 32.90 17.56 -20.54
C VAL A 233 31.81 17.03 -19.62
N SER A 234 32.14 16.02 -18.78
CA SER A 234 31.20 15.47 -17.79
C SER A 234 31.94 14.86 -16.59
N ALA A 235 31.25 14.68 -15.48
CA ALA A 235 31.79 13.98 -14.31
C ALA A 235 32.17 12.51 -14.63
N ARG A 236 31.48 11.87 -15.57
CA ARG A 236 31.84 10.54 -16.07
C ARG A 236 33.24 10.56 -16.69
N ASP A 237 33.55 11.58 -17.53
CA ASP A 237 34.82 11.69 -18.19
C ASP A 237 35.96 11.94 -17.19
N ALA A 238 35.67 12.67 -16.09
CA ALA A 238 36.65 12.87 -15.02
C ALA A 238 37.02 11.55 -14.32
N VAL A 239 36.03 10.72 -14.00
CA VAL A 239 36.24 9.38 -13.42
C VAL A 239 37.04 8.50 -14.38
N LEU A 240 36.62 8.44 -15.65
CA LEU A 240 37.26 7.60 -16.67
C LEU A 240 38.69 8.05 -16.98
N SER A 241 38.95 9.35 -16.98
CA SER A 241 40.30 9.92 -17.17
C SER A 241 41.26 9.48 -16.06
N ARG A 242 40.78 9.46 -14.78
CA ARG A 242 41.62 8.95 -13.67
C ARG A 242 41.83 7.44 -13.79
N ALA A 243 40.79 6.70 -14.12
CA ALA A 243 40.88 5.25 -14.32
C ALA A 243 41.86 4.88 -15.48
N ALA A 244 41.95 5.72 -16.51
CA ALA A 244 42.87 5.53 -17.63
C ALA A 244 44.38 5.73 -17.27
N ARG A 245 44.67 6.36 -16.11
CA ARG A 245 46.07 6.59 -15.63
C ARG A 245 46.60 5.47 -14.73
N LEU A 246 45.70 4.54 -14.34
CA LEU A 246 46.09 3.40 -13.51
C LEU A 246 46.98 2.41 -14.26
N SER A 247 47.81 1.69 -13.52
CA SER A 247 48.50 0.51 -14.04
C SER A 247 47.51 -0.52 -14.55
N ASP A 248 47.93 -1.39 -15.48
CA ASP A 248 47.06 -2.44 -16.02
C ASP A 248 46.48 -3.35 -14.90
N THR A 249 47.27 -3.60 -13.86
CA THR A 249 46.89 -4.40 -12.70
C THR A 249 45.83 -3.69 -11.85
N ALA A 250 46.03 -2.43 -11.53
CA ALA A 250 45.09 -1.63 -10.77
C ALA A 250 43.78 -1.40 -11.57
N ARG A 251 43.91 -1.21 -12.89
CA ARG A 251 42.72 -1.11 -13.75
C ARG A 251 41.89 -2.40 -13.77
N ALA A 252 42.56 -3.57 -13.85
CA ALA A 252 41.85 -4.85 -13.78
C ALA A 252 41.16 -5.07 -12.44
N ALA A 253 41.79 -4.70 -11.32
CA ALA A 253 41.17 -4.76 -9.99
C ALA A 253 39.98 -3.80 -9.87
N LEU A 254 40.09 -2.59 -10.45
CA LEU A 254 38.96 -1.64 -10.47
C LEU A 254 37.79 -2.14 -11.32
N ASP A 255 38.07 -2.71 -12.50
CA ASP A 255 37.06 -3.29 -13.38
C ASP A 255 36.31 -4.42 -12.65
N LEU A 256 37.02 -5.34 -11.98
CA LEU A 256 36.42 -6.41 -11.16
C LEU A 256 35.57 -5.84 -10.01
N SER A 257 36.13 -4.85 -9.29
CA SER A 257 35.40 -4.20 -8.19
C SER A 257 34.09 -3.57 -8.66
N SER A 258 34.04 -3.06 -9.90
CA SER A 258 32.82 -2.42 -10.44
C SER A 258 31.71 -3.40 -10.78
N LEU A 259 32.03 -4.69 -10.99
CA LEU A 259 31.09 -5.75 -11.34
C LEU A 259 30.39 -6.36 -10.12
N ASP A 260 30.81 -6.01 -8.93
CA ASP A 260 30.27 -6.49 -7.67
C ASP A 260 29.53 -5.38 -6.91
N ALA A 261 29.21 -5.63 -5.65
CA ALA A 261 28.52 -4.70 -4.77
C ALA A 261 29.26 -3.38 -4.57
N TRP A 262 28.56 -2.38 -4.05
CA TRP A 262 29.08 -1.06 -3.68
C TRP A 262 30.26 -1.14 -2.72
N ARG A 263 30.23 -2.06 -1.76
CA ARG A 263 31.35 -2.39 -0.88
C ARG A 263 32.21 -3.45 -1.52
N VAL A 264 33.47 -3.12 -1.64
CA VAL A 264 34.48 -3.97 -2.25
C VAL A 264 35.22 -4.70 -1.14
N ASP A 265 35.18 -6.02 -1.15
CA ASP A 265 36.07 -6.84 -0.35
C ASP A 265 37.42 -6.96 -1.08
N PRO A 266 38.52 -6.32 -0.57
CA PRO A 266 39.81 -6.32 -1.25
C PRO A 266 40.39 -7.74 -1.42
N GLN A 267 40.16 -8.64 -0.44
CA GLN A 267 40.66 -10.00 -0.51
C GLN A 267 39.91 -10.81 -1.59
N LEU A 268 38.59 -10.68 -1.65
CA LEU A 268 37.80 -11.33 -2.69
C LEU A 268 38.23 -10.91 -4.11
N VAL A 269 38.38 -9.59 -4.31
CA VAL A 269 38.82 -9.07 -5.62
C VAL A 269 40.28 -9.44 -5.93
N ALA A 270 41.16 -9.47 -4.93
CA ALA A 270 42.54 -9.92 -5.08
C ALA A 270 42.57 -11.40 -5.51
N ASP A 271 41.80 -12.26 -4.86
CA ASP A 271 41.70 -13.69 -5.18
C ASP A 271 41.12 -13.90 -6.59
N ALA A 272 40.06 -13.16 -6.94
CA ALA A 272 39.43 -13.24 -8.27
C ALA A 272 40.35 -12.69 -9.38
N GLY A 273 41.06 -11.61 -9.14
CA GLY A 273 41.94 -10.94 -10.12
C GLY A 273 43.35 -11.47 -10.16
N GLY A 274 43.76 -12.31 -9.22
CA GLY A 274 45.15 -12.77 -9.08
C GLY A 274 46.12 -11.60 -8.80
N VAL A 275 45.64 -10.56 -8.08
CA VAL A 275 46.43 -9.36 -7.72
C VAL A 275 46.75 -9.33 -6.24
N THR A 276 47.74 -8.52 -5.84
CA THR A 276 48.09 -8.34 -4.42
C THR A 276 47.28 -7.22 -3.80
N LEU A 277 47.14 -7.22 -2.46
CA LEU A 277 46.42 -6.17 -1.74
C LEU A 277 47.05 -4.78 -1.94
N GLU A 278 48.34 -4.70 -2.19
CA GLU A 278 49.06 -3.45 -2.50
C GLU A 278 48.51 -2.75 -3.76
N THR A 279 47.88 -3.51 -4.68
CA THR A 279 47.23 -2.94 -5.87
C THR A 279 46.14 -1.94 -5.51
N PHE A 280 45.49 -2.11 -4.36
CA PHE A 280 44.42 -1.20 -3.91
C PHE A 280 44.95 0.15 -3.40
N ASP A 281 46.24 0.24 -3.01
CA ASP A 281 46.88 1.50 -2.64
C ASP A 281 46.84 2.49 -3.79
N GLU A 282 47.03 2.01 -5.03
CA GLU A 282 46.95 2.84 -6.23
C GLU A 282 45.52 3.35 -6.47
N LEU A 283 44.52 2.50 -6.23
CA LEU A 283 43.11 2.87 -6.36
C LEU A 283 42.65 3.88 -5.30
N LEU A 284 43.15 3.72 -4.07
CA LEU A 284 42.97 4.68 -2.98
C LEU A 284 43.64 6.02 -3.26
N ALA A 285 44.93 5.99 -3.73
CA ALA A 285 45.69 7.20 -4.10
C ALA A 285 45.03 7.93 -5.28
N ALA A 286 44.48 7.19 -6.26
CA ALA A 286 43.73 7.78 -7.38
C ALA A 286 42.38 8.36 -6.95
N GLY A 287 41.95 8.12 -5.71
CA GLY A 287 40.67 8.60 -5.17
C GLY A 287 39.43 7.97 -5.83
N LEU A 288 39.54 6.79 -6.43
CA LEU A 288 38.44 6.05 -7.03
C LEU A 288 37.71 5.17 -5.98
N LEU A 289 38.47 4.62 -5.04
CA LEU A 289 37.98 3.94 -3.86
C LEU A 289 38.31 4.73 -2.59
N ARG A 290 37.66 4.44 -1.50
CA ARG A 290 37.96 4.90 -0.14
C ARG A 290 37.90 3.73 0.84
N ALA A 291 38.63 3.81 1.94
CA ALA A 291 38.57 2.84 3.02
C ALA A 291 37.29 3.04 3.82
N ASP A 292 36.64 1.93 4.18
CA ASP A 292 35.44 1.88 5.04
C ASP A 292 35.57 0.67 5.98
N GLY A 293 36.11 0.88 7.17
CA GLY A 293 36.48 -0.19 8.09
C GLY A 293 37.45 -1.19 7.49
N ASP A 294 37.06 -2.45 7.43
CA ASP A 294 37.89 -3.56 6.83
C ASP A 294 37.58 -3.76 5.33
N SER A 295 36.70 -2.93 4.74
CA SER A 295 36.34 -2.97 3.33
C SER A 295 36.75 -1.70 2.59
N LEU A 296 36.67 -1.73 1.27
CA LEU A 296 36.77 -0.56 0.42
C LEU A 296 35.40 -0.25 -0.19
N GLN A 297 35.18 0.98 -0.62
CA GLN A 297 34.00 1.31 -1.38
C GLN A 297 34.28 2.36 -2.44
N PHE A 298 33.52 2.35 -3.51
CA PHE A 298 33.52 3.45 -4.46
C PHE A 298 33.16 4.76 -3.78
N ARG A 299 33.82 5.86 -4.10
CA ARG A 299 33.46 7.18 -3.55
C ARG A 299 32.03 7.57 -3.87
N HIS A 300 31.52 7.10 -5.02
CA HIS A 300 30.17 7.35 -5.47
C HIS A 300 29.67 6.27 -6.42
N GLU A 301 28.41 5.88 -6.33
CA GLU A 301 27.80 4.87 -7.21
C GLU A 301 27.89 5.25 -8.70
N LEU A 302 27.81 6.55 -9.01
CA LEU A 302 28.00 7.01 -10.39
C LEU A 302 29.40 6.69 -10.92
N ALA A 303 30.41 6.71 -10.05
CA ALA A 303 31.76 6.30 -10.44
C ALA A 303 31.83 4.80 -10.73
N ARG A 304 31.24 3.96 -9.86
CA ARG A 304 31.16 2.51 -10.09
C ARG A 304 30.49 2.21 -11.43
N ARG A 305 29.29 2.78 -11.68
CA ARG A 305 28.56 2.58 -12.92
C ARG A 305 29.28 3.09 -14.15
N ALA A 306 30.03 4.21 -14.05
CA ALA A 306 30.82 4.72 -15.12
C ALA A 306 31.94 3.70 -15.51
N ILE A 307 32.63 3.13 -14.51
CA ILE A 307 33.67 2.10 -14.74
C ILE A 307 33.01 0.83 -15.33
N GLU A 308 31.97 0.32 -14.70
CA GLU A 308 31.25 -0.88 -15.14
C GLU A 308 30.79 -0.79 -16.61
N SER A 309 30.28 0.36 -17.03
CA SER A 309 29.83 0.58 -18.41
C SER A 309 30.96 0.52 -19.45
N GLU A 310 32.21 0.76 -19.07
CA GLU A 310 33.39 0.70 -19.93
C GLU A 310 34.00 -0.71 -19.98
N VAL A 311 33.62 -1.64 -19.08
CA VAL A 311 34.13 -3.02 -19.10
C VAL A 311 33.60 -3.74 -20.34
N PRO A 312 34.49 -4.18 -21.26
CA PRO A 312 34.06 -4.87 -22.47
C PRO A 312 33.32 -6.18 -22.16
N PRO A 313 32.37 -6.60 -23.00
CA PRO A 313 31.54 -7.78 -22.73
C PRO A 313 32.30 -9.07 -22.40
N HIS A 314 33.42 -9.34 -23.08
CA HIS A 314 34.24 -10.51 -22.81
C HIS A 314 34.98 -10.44 -21.46
N ARG A 315 35.44 -9.23 -21.05
CA ARG A 315 36.05 -9.03 -19.74
C ARG A 315 35.01 -9.06 -18.63
N ARG A 316 33.80 -8.54 -18.88
CA ARG A 316 32.69 -8.62 -17.96
C ARG A 316 32.32 -10.07 -17.66
N LEU A 317 32.18 -10.91 -18.70
CA LEU A 317 31.93 -12.34 -18.54
C LEU A 317 33.04 -13.01 -17.71
N ALA A 318 34.33 -12.81 -18.07
CA ALA A 318 35.43 -13.39 -17.32
C ALA A 318 35.52 -12.86 -15.88
N GLY A 319 35.17 -11.60 -15.64
CA GLY A 319 35.15 -11.00 -14.33
C GLY A 319 34.07 -11.64 -13.43
N HIS A 320 32.85 -11.84 -13.94
CA HIS A 320 31.82 -12.53 -13.20
C HIS A 320 32.17 -14.00 -12.91
N GLN A 321 32.85 -14.69 -13.84
CA GLN A 321 33.34 -16.07 -13.60
C GLN A 321 34.41 -16.11 -12.50
N ALA A 322 35.34 -15.14 -12.49
CA ALA A 322 36.37 -15.05 -11.47
C ALA A 322 35.78 -14.72 -10.09
N LEU A 323 34.88 -13.73 -10.01
CA LEU A 323 34.18 -13.38 -8.77
C LEU A 323 33.32 -14.53 -8.23
N LEU A 324 32.60 -15.24 -9.09
CA LEU A 324 31.81 -16.41 -8.70
C LEU A 324 32.69 -17.52 -8.11
N THR A 325 33.86 -17.75 -8.72
CA THR A 325 34.82 -18.76 -8.25
C THR A 325 35.39 -18.36 -6.89
N ALA A 326 35.76 -17.11 -6.68
CA ALA A 326 36.25 -16.59 -5.42
C ALA A 326 35.17 -16.61 -4.32
N LEU A 327 33.97 -16.18 -4.62
CA LEU A 327 32.82 -16.22 -3.71
C LEU A 327 32.48 -17.66 -3.26
N THR A 328 32.46 -18.59 -4.19
CA THR A 328 32.23 -20.01 -3.89
C THR A 328 33.36 -20.57 -3.03
N GLY A 329 34.62 -20.22 -3.35
CA GLY A 329 35.80 -20.63 -2.60
C GLY A 329 35.88 -20.08 -1.18
N SER A 330 35.38 -18.89 -0.95
CA SER A 330 35.33 -18.24 0.38
C SER A 330 34.15 -18.73 1.24
N GLY A 331 33.26 -19.57 0.69
CA GLY A 331 32.08 -20.05 1.40
C GLY A 331 31.01 -18.97 1.59
N CYS A 332 30.83 -18.09 0.59
CA CYS A 332 29.78 -17.07 0.61
C CYS A 332 28.40 -17.68 0.85
N ASP A 333 27.66 -17.13 1.80
CA ASP A 333 26.30 -17.52 2.18
C ASP A 333 25.20 -16.62 1.57
N ASP A 334 25.58 -15.74 0.63
CA ASP A 334 24.68 -14.87 -0.10
C ASP A 334 24.26 -15.50 -1.42
N GLU A 335 23.21 -16.31 -1.39
CA GLU A 335 22.73 -17.03 -2.56
C GLU A 335 22.22 -16.07 -3.66
N ALA A 336 21.70 -14.89 -3.30
CA ALA A 336 21.25 -13.90 -4.28
C ALA A 336 22.44 -13.34 -5.09
N ARG A 337 23.54 -13.03 -4.41
CA ARG A 337 24.80 -12.59 -5.03
C ARG A 337 25.42 -13.70 -5.88
N LEU A 338 25.45 -14.94 -5.37
CA LEU A 338 25.93 -16.10 -6.13
C LEU A 338 25.09 -16.34 -7.39
N ALA A 339 23.76 -16.25 -7.30
CA ALA A 339 22.86 -16.41 -8.44
C ALA A 339 23.05 -15.28 -9.48
N TYR A 340 23.26 -14.04 -9.02
CA TYR A 340 23.56 -12.91 -9.91
C TYR A 340 24.84 -13.12 -10.72
N HIS A 341 25.95 -13.47 -10.04
CA HIS A 341 27.22 -13.72 -10.72
C HIS A 341 27.15 -14.97 -11.59
N ALA A 342 26.42 -16.02 -11.19
CA ALA A 342 26.22 -17.22 -11.98
C ALA A 342 25.49 -16.94 -13.30
N GLU A 343 24.41 -16.12 -13.26
CA GLU A 343 23.71 -15.70 -14.48
C GLU A 343 24.60 -14.88 -15.40
N ALA A 344 25.33 -13.89 -14.86
CA ALA A 344 26.23 -13.05 -15.62
C ALA A 344 27.45 -13.81 -16.15
N ALA A 345 27.92 -14.84 -15.44
CA ALA A 345 28.96 -15.75 -15.83
C ALA A 345 28.51 -16.83 -16.86
N ARG A 346 27.20 -16.91 -17.15
CA ARG A 346 26.57 -17.93 -18.00
C ARG A 346 26.79 -19.36 -17.49
N GLU A 347 26.69 -19.55 -16.18
CA GLU A 347 26.82 -20.82 -15.48
C GLU A 347 25.44 -21.36 -15.06
N PRO A 348 24.67 -22.00 -15.98
CA PRO A 348 23.29 -22.39 -15.74
C PRO A 348 23.10 -23.35 -14.56
N ASP A 349 24.07 -24.24 -14.31
CA ASP A 349 24.01 -25.20 -13.20
C ASP A 349 24.07 -24.49 -11.85
N LEU A 350 24.87 -23.43 -11.74
CA LEU A 350 24.98 -22.66 -10.53
C LEU A 350 23.76 -21.72 -10.35
N VAL A 351 23.19 -21.19 -11.44
CA VAL A 351 21.91 -20.46 -11.36
C VAL A 351 20.81 -21.39 -10.83
N ARG A 352 20.68 -22.60 -11.37
CA ARG A 352 19.72 -23.62 -10.88
C ARG A 352 19.90 -23.97 -9.41
N ARG A 353 21.13 -23.95 -8.94
CA ARG A 353 21.44 -24.23 -7.54
C ARG A 353 21.08 -23.07 -6.61
N TYR A 354 21.48 -21.84 -6.94
CA TYR A 354 21.40 -20.73 -6.01
C TYR A 354 20.12 -19.90 -6.12
N ALA A 355 19.57 -19.68 -7.32
CA ALA A 355 18.39 -18.84 -7.49
C ALA A 355 17.14 -19.38 -6.76
N PRO A 356 16.84 -20.70 -6.73
CA PRO A 356 15.71 -21.21 -5.95
C PRO A 356 15.87 -21.01 -4.44
N ILE A 357 17.11 -21.11 -3.92
CA ILE A 357 17.38 -20.90 -2.50
C ILE A 357 17.20 -19.44 -2.16
N ALA A 358 17.74 -18.53 -2.97
CA ALA A 358 17.57 -17.09 -2.83
C ALA A 358 16.09 -16.69 -2.90
N ALA A 359 15.31 -17.30 -3.80
CA ALA A 359 13.88 -17.05 -3.95
C ALA A 359 13.10 -17.45 -2.69
N ARG A 360 13.32 -18.65 -2.16
CA ARG A 360 12.69 -19.11 -0.92
C ARG A 360 13.06 -18.23 0.27
N ARG A 361 14.34 -17.90 0.43
CA ARG A 361 14.83 -17.03 1.51
C ARG A 361 14.20 -15.63 1.44
N ALA A 362 14.07 -15.08 0.23
CA ALA A 362 13.41 -13.80 0.03
C ALA A 362 11.92 -13.87 0.40
N ALA A 363 11.22 -14.95 -0.01
CA ALA A 363 9.82 -15.17 0.35
C ALA A 363 9.62 -15.30 1.87
N ASP A 364 10.48 -16.08 2.55
CA ASP A 364 10.43 -16.29 4.00
C ASP A 364 10.66 -14.99 4.80
N LEU A 365 11.41 -14.05 4.23
CA LEU A 365 11.64 -12.73 4.82
C LEU A 365 10.60 -11.67 4.40
N GLY A 366 9.61 -12.05 3.58
CA GLY A 366 8.56 -11.15 3.09
C GLY A 366 9.01 -10.22 1.96
N ALA A 367 10.19 -10.43 1.39
CA ALA A 367 10.69 -9.70 0.21
C ALA A 367 10.13 -10.37 -1.08
N HIS A 368 8.81 -10.27 -1.26
CA HIS A 368 8.10 -11.03 -2.29
C HIS A 368 8.47 -10.62 -3.71
N ARG A 369 8.76 -9.34 -3.97
CA ARG A 369 9.18 -8.86 -5.30
C ARG A 369 10.56 -9.38 -5.68
N GLU A 370 11.47 -9.43 -4.73
CA GLU A 370 12.79 -10.04 -4.88
C GLU A 370 12.67 -11.55 -5.09
N ALA A 371 11.78 -12.22 -4.36
CA ALA A 371 11.49 -13.63 -4.54
C ALA A 371 10.96 -13.91 -5.95
N VAL A 372 10.01 -13.11 -6.46
CA VAL A 372 9.52 -13.20 -7.85
C VAL A 372 10.69 -13.13 -8.83
N ALA A 373 11.56 -12.14 -8.70
CA ALA A 373 12.68 -11.95 -9.63
C ALA A 373 13.70 -13.11 -9.57
N GLN A 374 13.92 -13.71 -8.39
CA GLN A 374 14.77 -14.89 -8.25
C GLN A 374 14.12 -16.15 -8.82
N TYR A 375 12.80 -16.35 -8.64
CA TYR A 375 12.08 -17.44 -9.31
C TYR A 375 12.08 -17.28 -10.83
N GLU A 376 11.86 -16.07 -11.36
CA GLU A 376 11.97 -15.78 -12.80
C GLU A 376 13.37 -16.11 -13.33
N ARG A 377 14.42 -15.79 -12.54
CA ARG A 377 15.81 -16.18 -12.87
C ARG A 377 15.96 -17.70 -12.92
N ALA A 378 15.50 -18.42 -11.91
CA ALA A 378 15.58 -19.86 -11.83
C ALA A 378 14.85 -20.53 -13.01
N LEU A 379 13.63 -20.10 -13.32
CA LEU A 379 12.80 -20.63 -14.40
C LEU A 379 13.40 -20.43 -15.81
N ARG A 380 14.18 -19.35 -16.03
CA ARG A 380 14.88 -19.16 -17.32
C ARG A 380 15.93 -20.24 -17.62
N PHE A 381 16.43 -20.92 -16.60
CA PHE A 381 17.51 -21.91 -16.70
C PHE A 381 17.08 -23.32 -16.32
N ALA A 382 15.86 -23.52 -15.86
CA ALA A 382 15.36 -24.82 -15.46
C ALA A 382 15.17 -25.73 -16.68
N PRO A 383 15.53 -27.04 -16.60
CA PRO A 383 15.20 -28.00 -17.64
C PRO A 383 13.69 -28.28 -17.66
N PRO A 384 13.09 -28.58 -18.85
CA PRO A 384 11.65 -28.69 -19.02
C PRO A 384 11.00 -29.90 -18.29
N ASP A 385 11.76 -30.97 -18.01
CA ASP A 385 11.25 -32.24 -17.45
C ASP A 385 11.74 -32.49 -16.01
N ASP A 386 12.10 -31.44 -15.26
CA ASP A 386 12.65 -31.59 -13.92
C ASP A 386 11.54 -31.53 -12.85
N ARG A 387 11.55 -32.47 -11.88
CA ARG A 387 10.70 -32.37 -10.68
C ARG A 387 10.86 -31.03 -9.97
N ASP A 388 12.09 -30.53 -9.90
CA ASP A 388 12.39 -29.24 -9.33
C ASP A 388 11.68 -28.10 -10.09
N LEU A 389 11.33 -28.29 -11.38
CA LEU A 389 10.56 -27.32 -12.15
C LEU A 389 9.15 -27.12 -11.59
N ALA A 390 8.48 -28.19 -11.18
CA ALA A 390 7.16 -28.09 -10.55
C ALA A 390 7.24 -27.35 -9.20
N GLU A 391 8.28 -27.63 -8.39
CA GLU A 391 8.51 -26.90 -7.14
C GLU A 391 8.81 -25.41 -7.37
N LEU A 392 9.52 -25.10 -8.46
CA LEU A 392 9.76 -23.70 -8.84
C LEU A 392 8.47 -23.00 -9.24
N TYR A 393 7.60 -23.61 -10.04
CA TYR A 393 6.31 -23.03 -10.41
C TYR A 393 5.37 -22.90 -9.22
N ASP A 394 5.34 -23.88 -8.30
CA ASP A 394 4.54 -23.81 -7.06
C ASP A 394 4.97 -22.63 -6.20
N GLY A 395 6.26 -22.53 -5.86
CA GLY A 395 6.78 -21.40 -5.07
C GLY A 395 6.64 -20.04 -5.79
N TYR A 396 6.84 -20.02 -7.12
CA TYR A 396 6.64 -18.83 -7.93
C TYR A 396 5.18 -18.35 -7.90
N ALA A 397 4.22 -19.28 -8.01
CA ALA A 397 2.81 -18.96 -7.94
C ALA A 397 2.41 -18.39 -6.56
N ASP A 398 2.97 -18.93 -5.47
CA ASP A 398 2.72 -18.43 -4.12
C ASP A 398 3.19 -16.97 -3.99
N VAL A 399 4.40 -16.63 -4.41
CA VAL A 399 4.92 -15.26 -4.29
C VAL A 399 4.24 -14.28 -5.27
N LEU A 400 3.82 -14.73 -6.45
CA LEU A 400 3.03 -13.93 -7.37
C LEU A 400 1.68 -13.51 -6.76
N ALA A 401 1.04 -14.43 -6.03
CA ALA A 401 -0.20 -14.14 -5.31
C ALA A 401 0.01 -13.10 -4.18
N MET A 402 1.18 -13.11 -3.53
CA MET A 402 1.51 -12.13 -2.48
C MET A 402 1.73 -10.71 -3.02
N VAL A 403 2.15 -10.59 -4.29
CA VAL A 403 2.33 -9.30 -4.97
C VAL A 403 1.17 -8.93 -5.91
N ASP A 404 0.00 -9.50 -5.68
CA ASP A 404 -1.25 -9.27 -6.45
C ASP A 404 -1.18 -9.54 -7.97
N ARG A 405 -0.17 -10.32 -8.43
CA ARG A 405 -0.05 -10.75 -9.83
C ARG A 405 -0.87 -12.01 -10.11
N TRP A 406 -2.17 -11.97 -9.81
CA TRP A 406 -3.09 -13.10 -9.83
C TRP A 406 -3.15 -13.88 -11.16
N PRO A 407 -3.21 -13.24 -12.36
CA PRO A 407 -3.22 -13.98 -13.63
C PRO A 407 -1.95 -14.83 -13.82
N ALA A 408 -0.78 -14.26 -13.49
CA ALA A 408 0.50 -14.96 -13.59
C ALA A 408 0.60 -16.10 -12.55
N ALA A 409 0.05 -15.89 -11.34
CA ALA A 409 -0.04 -16.93 -10.31
C ALA A 409 -0.87 -18.11 -10.77
N ALA A 410 -2.02 -17.87 -11.41
CA ALA A 410 -2.86 -18.92 -11.99
C ALA A 410 -2.11 -19.72 -13.06
N GLU A 411 -1.44 -19.05 -13.99
CA GLU A 411 -0.66 -19.70 -15.05
C GLU A 411 0.49 -20.56 -14.49
N ALA A 412 1.23 -20.03 -13.51
CA ALA A 412 2.31 -20.77 -12.88
C ALA A 412 1.78 -21.99 -12.13
N ARG A 413 0.66 -21.86 -11.40
CA ARG A 413 0.02 -22.96 -10.68
C ARG A 413 -0.47 -24.05 -11.62
N GLN A 414 -1.09 -23.70 -12.75
CA GLN A 414 -1.51 -24.65 -13.77
C GLN A 414 -0.33 -25.44 -14.37
N LYS A 415 0.82 -24.79 -14.57
CA LYS A 415 2.05 -25.47 -15.03
C LYS A 415 2.56 -26.47 -13.98
N ALA A 416 2.55 -26.11 -12.71
CA ALA A 416 2.92 -27.02 -11.62
C ALA A 416 1.99 -28.25 -11.58
N ILE A 417 0.68 -28.05 -11.66
CA ILE A 417 -0.33 -29.11 -11.67
C ILE A 417 -0.07 -30.12 -12.80
N VAL A 418 0.20 -29.64 -14.02
CA VAL A 418 0.47 -30.53 -15.17
C VAL A 418 1.68 -31.40 -14.88
N ILE A 419 2.76 -30.85 -14.38
CA ILE A 419 3.99 -31.61 -14.09
C ILE A 419 3.75 -32.61 -12.95
N TRP A 420 3.06 -32.21 -11.86
CA TRP A 420 2.75 -33.10 -10.75
C TRP A 420 1.87 -34.25 -11.18
N HIS A 421 0.93 -34.01 -12.08
CA HIS A 421 0.09 -35.05 -12.68
C HIS A 421 0.93 -36.07 -13.48
N GLU A 422 1.83 -35.59 -14.35
CA GLU A 422 2.72 -36.44 -15.15
C GLU A 422 3.68 -37.27 -14.29
N LEU A 423 4.13 -36.69 -13.14
CA LEU A 423 4.98 -37.37 -12.17
C LEU A 423 4.20 -38.33 -11.25
N GLY A 424 2.84 -38.33 -11.28
CA GLY A 424 2.01 -39.13 -10.38
C GLY A 424 2.03 -38.70 -8.92
N GLU A 425 2.40 -37.43 -8.64
CA GLU A 425 2.50 -36.87 -7.29
C GLU A 425 1.14 -36.35 -6.81
N VAL A 426 0.20 -37.24 -6.60
CA VAL A 426 -1.22 -36.98 -6.32
C VAL A 426 -1.43 -35.96 -5.19
N ARG A 427 -0.66 -36.04 -4.11
CA ARG A 427 -0.77 -35.10 -3.00
C ARG A 427 -0.40 -33.66 -3.40
N ARG A 428 0.70 -33.49 -4.15
CA ARG A 428 1.14 -32.20 -4.65
C ARG A 428 0.16 -31.61 -5.66
N GLU A 429 -0.35 -32.47 -6.59
CA GLU A 429 -1.40 -32.09 -7.54
C GLU A 429 -2.64 -31.58 -6.81
N GLY A 430 -3.11 -32.30 -5.77
CA GLY A 430 -4.27 -31.89 -4.96
C GLY A 430 -4.06 -30.58 -4.20
N HIS A 431 -2.87 -30.39 -3.61
CA HIS A 431 -2.52 -29.12 -2.95
C HIS A 431 -2.54 -27.93 -3.91
N ASP A 432 -2.00 -28.10 -5.12
CA ASP A 432 -1.99 -27.05 -6.12
C ASP A 432 -3.38 -26.76 -6.69
N HIS A 433 -4.24 -27.76 -6.84
CA HIS A 433 -5.64 -27.54 -7.20
C HIS A 433 -6.38 -26.71 -6.15
N ARG A 434 -6.20 -27.01 -4.86
CA ARG A 434 -6.80 -26.21 -3.78
C ARG A 434 -6.29 -24.75 -3.81
N LYS A 435 -4.98 -24.53 -4.00
CA LYS A 435 -4.41 -23.18 -4.11
C LYS A 435 -4.91 -22.47 -5.38
N LEU A 436 -5.07 -23.20 -6.50
CA LEU A 436 -5.62 -22.67 -7.74
C LEU A 436 -7.06 -22.18 -7.56
N SER A 437 -7.90 -22.92 -6.82
CA SER A 437 -9.24 -22.48 -6.48
C SER A 437 -9.25 -21.09 -5.86
N SER A 438 -8.40 -20.85 -4.84
CA SER A 438 -8.29 -19.56 -4.18
C SER A 438 -7.88 -18.44 -5.14
N VAL A 439 -6.96 -18.72 -6.08
CA VAL A 439 -6.54 -17.75 -7.09
C VAL A 439 -7.67 -17.45 -8.08
N MET A 440 -8.40 -18.48 -8.54
CA MET A 440 -9.54 -18.32 -9.45
C MET A 440 -10.67 -17.52 -8.80
N TRP A 441 -10.96 -17.75 -7.52
CA TRP A 441 -11.93 -16.95 -6.78
C TRP A 441 -11.55 -15.46 -6.74
N ARG A 442 -10.29 -15.16 -6.47
CA ARG A 442 -9.79 -13.76 -6.45
C ARG A 442 -9.88 -13.08 -7.81
N LEU A 443 -9.72 -13.85 -8.89
CA LEU A 443 -9.92 -13.40 -10.27
C LEU A 443 -11.40 -13.30 -10.68
N CYS A 444 -12.33 -13.57 -9.76
CA CYS A 444 -13.76 -13.67 -10.04
C CYS A 444 -14.10 -14.71 -11.13
N ARG A 445 -13.39 -15.87 -11.14
CA ARG A 445 -13.62 -17.00 -12.04
C ARG A 445 -14.28 -18.16 -11.27
N GLY A 446 -15.52 -17.97 -10.83
CA GLY A 446 -16.20 -18.85 -9.87
C GLY A 446 -16.29 -20.30 -10.31
N ALA A 447 -16.74 -20.58 -11.54
CA ALA A 447 -16.85 -21.94 -12.05
C ALA A 447 -15.51 -22.69 -12.04
N GLU A 448 -14.40 -22.02 -12.36
CA GLU A 448 -13.07 -22.62 -12.33
C GLU A 448 -12.56 -22.78 -10.90
N SER A 449 -12.95 -21.89 -10.01
CA SER A 449 -12.66 -22.00 -8.57
C SER A 449 -13.28 -23.27 -7.99
N VAL A 450 -14.58 -23.47 -8.20
CA VAL A 450 -15.32 -24.66 -7.73
C VAL A 450 -14.75 -25.95 -8.35
N ALA A 451 -14.50 -25.98 -9.66
CA ALA A 451 -13.94 -27.16 -10.33
C ALA A 451 -12.55 -27.54 -9.80
N ALA A 452 -11.71 -26.55 -9.50
CA ALA A 452 -10.39 -26.80 -8.92
C ALA A 452 -10.50 -27.33 -7.47
N GLU A 453 -11.47 -26.84 -6.71
CA GLU A 453 -11.75 -27.29 -5.34
C GLU A 453 -12.26 -28.73 -5.28
N GLU A 454 -13.24 -29.07 -6.15
CA GLU A 454 -13.74 -30.44 -6.30
C GLU A 454 -12.63 -31.40 -6.69
N ARG A 455 -11.74 -30.99 -7.62
CA ARG A 455 -10.59 -31.80 -8.00
C ARG A 455 -9.60 -31.99 -6.86
N ALA A 456 -9.35 -30.97 -6.05
CA ALA A 456 -8.50 -31.09 -4.86
C ALA A 456 -9.07 -32.09 -3.86
N ILE A 457 -10.38 -32.03 -3.59
CA ILE A 457 -11.07 -32.98 -2.69
C ILE A 457 -10.96 -34.40 -3.24
N GLU A 458 -11.27 -34.61 -4.52
CA GLU A 458 -11.18 -35.93 -5.18
C GLU A 458 -9.80 -36.57 -5.03
N LEU A 459 -8.72 -35.78 -5.21
CA LEU A 459 -7.35 -36.23 -5.13
C LEU A 459 -6.87 -36.51 -3.71
N LEU A 460 -7.26 -35.66 -2.76
CA LEU A 460 -6.73 -35.69 -1.38
C LEU A 460 -7.54 -36.62 -0.47
N GLU A 461 -8.85 -36.78 -0.68
CA GLU A 461 -9.71 -37.57 0.18
C GLU A 461 -9.25 -39.05 0.39
N PRO A 462 -8.78 -39.77 -0.64
CA PRO A 462 -8.26 -41.13 -0.50
C PRO A 462 -6.96 -41.21 0.32
N LEU A 463 -6.25 -40.06 0.51
CA LEU A 463 -4.96 -40.04 1.20
C LEU A 463 -5.10 -39.87 2.73
N GLY A 464 -6.33 -39.65 3.25
CA GLY A 464 -6.62 -39.49 4.65
C GLY A 464 -6.53 -38.06 5.12
N ASP A 465 -6.22 -37.85 6.41
CA ASP A 465 -6.14 -36.50 7.01
C ASP A 465 -5.01 -35.70 6.37
N ASP A 466 -5.37 -34.53 5.86
CA ASP A 466 -4.46 -33.61 5.15
C ASP A 466 -4.91 -32.15 5.38
N PRO A 467 -4.00 -31.23 5.70
CA PRO A 467 -4.35 -29.82 5.92
C PRO A 467 -5.04 -29.18 4.71
N GLU A 468 -4.58 -29.49 3.49
CA GLU A 468 -5.16 -28.93 2.27
C GLU A 468 -6.52 -29.54 1.94
N LEU A 469 -6.75 -30.81 2.31
CA LEU A 469 -8.09 -31.39 2.25
C LEU A 469 -9.06 -30.68 3.20
N ALA A 470 -8.64 -30.40 4.43
CA ALA A 470 -9.48 -29.68 5.38
C ALA A 470 -9.80 -28.27 4.89
N ARG A 471 -8.81 -27.57 4.29
CA ARG A 471 -9.02 -26.26 3.65
C ARG A 471 -9.97 -26.37 2.46
N ALA A 472 -9.79 -27.37 1.57
CA ALA A 472 -10.67 -27.60 0.43
C ALA A 472 -12.11 -27.85 0.87
N LEU A 473 -12.33 -28.71 1.85
CA LEU A 473 -13.66 -28.98 2.41
C LEU A 473 -14.30 -27.71 3.01
N SER A 474 -13.52 -26.91 3.74
CA SER A 474 -14.00 -25.66 4.34
C SER A 474 -14.32 -24.59 3.31
N SER A 475 -13.54 -24.46 2.25
CA SER A 475 -13.78 -23.53 1.15
C SER A 475 -14.98 -23.97 0.32
N HIS A 476 -15.07 -25.27 -0.02
CA HIS A 476 -16.20 -25.82 -0.75
C HIS A 476 -17.54 -25.65 0.00
N ALA A 477 -17.52 -25.86 1.31
CA ALA A 477 -18.64 -25.54 2.17
C ALA A 477 -19.03 -24.06 2.12
N PHE A 478 -18.05 -23.15 1.95
CA PHE A 478 -18.32 -21.73 1.82
C PHE A 478 -18.87 -21.34 0.45
N THR A 479 -18.46 -22.00 -0.64
CA THR A 479 -18.96 -21.71 -2.00
C THR A 479 -20.32 -22.36 -2.31
N THR A 480 -20.68 -23.47 -1.62
CA THR A 480 -21.92 -24.23 -1.84
C THR A 480 -22.96 -24.11 -0.71
N TRP A 481 -22.74 -23.20 0.24
CA TRP A 481 -23.52 -23.08 1.48
C TRP A 481 -25.02 -22.83 1.28
N SER A 482 -25.44 -22.24 0.17
CA SER A 482 -26.83 -21.94 -0.15
C SER A 482 -27.58 -23.15 -0.73
N ASP A 483 -26.87 -24.14 -1.30
CA ASP A 483 -27.44 -25.27 -2.02
C ASP A 483 -27.92 -26.33 -1.06
N ASP A 484 -27.09 -26.75 -0.10
CA ASP A 484 -27.42 -27.70 0.97
C ASP A 484 -26.78 -27.28 2.30
N PRO A 485 -27.50 -26.49 3.11
CA PRO A 485 -26.96 -26.00 4.37
C PRO A 485 -26.60 -27.08 5.40
N GLU A 486 -27.26 -28.25 5.36
CA GLU A 486 -27.00 -29.37 6.29
C GLU A 486 -25.70 -30.08 5.91
N ALA A 487 -25.51 -30.39 4.61
CA ALA A 487 -24.28 -30.95 4.10
C ALA A 487 -23.08 -29.98 4.31
N THR A 488 -23.31 -28.68 4.15
CA THR A 488 -22.31 -27.63 4.45
C THR A 488 -21.85 -27.69 5.90
N GLU A 489 -22.78 -27.78 6.86
CA GLU A 489 -22.41 -27.87 8.28
C GLU A 489 -21.65 -29.14 8.60
N GLU A 490 -22.04 -30.28 8.05
CA GLU A 490 -21.35 -31.55 8.23
C GLU A 490 -19.90 -31.47 7.69
N MET A 491 -19.73 -30.84 6.53
CA MET A 491 -18.43 -30.63 5.88
C MET A 491 -17.51 -29.74 6.73
N LEU A 492 -18.02 -28.63 7.26
CA LEU A 492 -17.28 -27.75 8.17
C LEU A 492 -16.90 -28.45 9.48
N LEU A 493 -17.81 -29.21 10.08
CA LEU A 493 -17.50 -30.00 11.27
C LEU A 493 -16.48 -31.11 11.00
N ARG A 494 -16.47 -31.70 9.82
CA ARG A 494 -15.46 -32.67 9.39
C ARG A 494 -14.09 -32.01 9.26
N ALA A 495 -14.02 -30.84 8.63
CA ALA A 495 -12.79 -30.05 8.49
C ALA A 495 -12.23 -29.61 9.84
N ASP A 496 -13.10 -29.15 10.79
CA ASP A 496 -12.67 -28.76 12.14
C ASP A 496 -12.07 -29.94 12.92
N ARG A 497 -12.75 -31.11 12.92
CA ARG A 497 -12.21 -32.33 13.54
C ARG A 497 -10.88 -32.79 12.91
N MET A 498 -10.73 -32.62 11.60
CA MET A 498 -9.47 -32.94 10.91
C MET A 498 -8.35 -32.00 11.35
N ALA A 499 -8.61 -30.69 11.35
CA ALA A 499 -7.64 -29.68 11.81
C ALA A 499 -7.25 -29.88 13.29
N GLU A 500 -8.20 -30.27 14.15
CA GLU A 500 -7.92 -30.62 15.56
C GLU A 500 -7.00 -31.84 15.67
N ARG A 501 -7.22 -32.91 14.91
CA ARG A 501 -6.34 -34.11 14.91
C ARG A 501 -4.94 -33.80 14.36
N LEU A 502 -4.83 -32.86 13.43
CA LEU A 502 -3.56 -32.39 12.86
C LEU A 502 -2.81 -31.43 13.81
N GLY A 503 -3.50 -30.89 14.82
CA GLY A 503 -2.93 -29.88 15.74
C GLY A 503 -2.68 -28.54 15.06
N ASP A 504 -3.44 -28.19 14.00
CA ASP A 504 -3.31 -26.94 13.23
C ASP A 504 -4.38 -25.93 13.66
N ASP A 505 -4.09 -25.11 14.65
CA ASP A 505 -5.00 -24.08 15.17
C ASP A 505 -5.20 -22.92 14.17
N ALA A 506 -4.25 -22.64 13.28
CA ALA A 506 -4.43 -21.66 12.20
C ALA A 506 -5.49 -22.15 11.20
N LEU A 507 -5.41 -23.41 10.78
CA LEU A 507 -6.42 -24.05 9.95
C LEU A 507 -7.79 -24.05 10.64
N ARG A 508 -7.84 -24.40 11.96
CA ARG A 508 -9.07 -24.36 12.74
C ARG A 508 -9.69 -22.95 12.76
N SER A 509 -8.87 -21.91 12.86
CA SER A 509 -9.34 -20.53 12.78
C SER A 509 -10.11 -20.26 11.49
N ASP A 510 -9.59 -20.71 10.32
CA ASP A 510 -10.27 -20.56 9.03
C ASP A 510 -11.60 -21.32 8.97
N VAL A 511 -11.62 -22.56 9.44
CA VAL A 511 -12.83 -23.41 9.45
C VAL A 511 -13.91 -22.82 10.35
N VAL A 512 -13.54 -22.39 11.56
CA VAL A 512 -14.46 -21.78 12.54
C VAL A 512 -15.00 -20.43 12.02
N ASN A 513 -14.19 -19.68 11.26
CA ASN A 513 -14.61 -18.46 10.59
C ASN A 513 -15.72 -18.75 9.53
N ASN A 514 -15.53 -19.77 8.70
CA ASN A 514 -16.57 -20.19 7.73
C ASN A 514 -17.83 -20.71 8.43
N HIS A 515 -17.70 -21.40 9.58
CA HIS A 515 -18.84 -21.80 10.39
C HIS A 515 -19.59 -20.57 10.97
N ALA A 516 -18.88 -19.52 11.39
CA ALA A 516 -19.52 -18.27 11.80
C ALA A 516 -20.33 -17.63 10.66
N PHE A 517 -19.86 -17.70 9.41
CA PHE A 517 -20.60 -17.26 8.23
C PHE A 517 -21.89 -18.06 8.03
N LEU A 518 -21.85 -19.39 8.12
CA LEU A 518 -23.04 -20.25 8.02
C LEU A 518 -24.08 -19.90 9.09
N LEU A 519 -23.65 -19.67 10.35
CA LEU A 519 -24.54 -19.24 11.43
C LEU A 519 -25.17 -17.86 11.16
N PHE A 520 -24.38 -16.90 10.61
CA PHE A 520 -24.87 -15.61 10.18
C PHE A 520 -25.98 -15.74 9.14
N SER A 521 -25.78 -16.56 8.11
CA SER A 521 -26.75 -16.81 7.03
C SER A 521 -28.02 -17.49 7.53
N ARG A 522 -27.88 -18.35 8.54
CA ARG A 522 -29.04 -19.00 9.24
C ARG A 522 -29.70 -18.12 10.32
N ARG A 523 -29.34 -16.85 10.45
CA ARG A 523 -29.86 -15.93 11.48
C ARG A 523 -29.59 -16.37 12.92
N GLN A 524 -28.56 -17.17 13.11
CA GLN A 524 -28.13 -17.64 14.43
C GLN A 524 -27.04 -16.71 15.00
N ASP A 525 -26.75 -16.84 16.30
CA ASP A 525 -25.67 -16.05 16.91
C ASP A 525 -24.30 -16.59 16.48
N TRP A 526 -23.70 -15.91 15.53
CA TRP A 526 -22.38 -16.18 14.98
C TRP A 526 -21.22 -15.62 15.82
N THR A 527 -21.52 -14.69 16.71
CA THR A 527 -20.50 -13.91 17.45
C THR A 527 -19.54 -14.76 18.29
N PRO A 528 -19.99 -15.84 18.98
CA PRO A 528 -19.06 -16.70 19.73
C PRO A 528 -18.06 -17.41 18.83
N ARG A 529 -18.49 -17.91 17.66
CA ARG A 529 -17.60 -18.59 16.70
C ARG A 529 -16.59 -17.63 16.09
N MET A 530 -16.98 -16.41 15.75
CA MET A 530 -16.07 -15.40 15.24
C MET A 530 -14.99 -15.02 16.27
N ARG A 531 -15.35 -14.92 17.56
CA ARG A 531 -14.38 -14.71 18.63
C ARG A 531 -13.45 -15.90 18.83
N GLU A 532 -13.94 -17.11 18.68
CA GLU A 532 -13.14 -18.34 18.72
C GLU A 532 -12.14 -18.37 17.56
N ALA A 533 -12.56 -18.05 16.31
CA ALA A 533 -11.67 -17.92 15.17
C ALA A 533 -10.55 -16.90 15.42
N LEU A 534 -10.89 -15.72 15.93
CA LEU A 534 -9.91 -14.70 16.30
C LEU A 534 -8.91 -15.20 17.36
N ARG A 535 -9.39 -15.88 18.42
CA ARG A 535 -8.51 -16.43 19.47
C ARG A 535 -7.54 -17.45 18.88
N LEU A 536 -8.05 -18.43 18.12
CA LEU A 536 -7.22 -19.47 17.49
C LEU A 536 -6.16 -18.86 16.55
N GLY A 537 -6.56 -17.89 15.73
CA GLY A 537 -5.62 -17.20 14.84
C GLY A 537 -4.52 -16.44 15.60
N LEU A 538 -4.89 -15.73 16.68
CA LEU A 538 -3.92 -14.98 17.49
C LEU A 538 -2.98 -15.91 18.27
N GLU A 539 -3.47 -17.02 18.81
CA GLU A 539 -2.68 -17.99 19.57
C GLU A 539 -1.73 -18.81 18.68
N SER A 540 -2.14 -19.09 17.44
CA SER A 540 -1.32 -19.81 16.46
C SER A 540 -0.33 -18.92 15.69
N GLY A 541 -0.42 -17.59 15.82
CA GLY A 541 0.35 -16.66 14.99
C GLY A 541 -0.13 -16.60 13.52
N GLY A 542 -1.34 -17.05 13.22
CA GLY A 542 -1.92 -17.08 11.90
C GLY A 542 -2.37 -15.70 11.43
N GLU A 543 -1.47 -14.90 10.89
CA GLU A 543 -1.73 -13.49 10.52
C GLU A 543 -2.88 -13.32 9.52
N ALA A 544 -2.89 -14.14 8.47
CA ALA A 544 -3.95 -14.12 7.45
C ALA A 544 -5.31 -14.51 8.05
N GLN A 545 -5.33 -15.48 8.96
CA GLN A 545 -6.53 -15.96 9.65
C GLN A 545 -7.12 -14.88 10.54
N VAL A 546 -6.29 -14.17 11.29
CA VAL A 546 -6.70 -13.05 12.13
C VAL A 546 -7.24 -11.90 11.29
N GLY A 547 -6.55 -11.52 10.21
CA GLY A 547 -7.00 -10.48 9.28
C GLY A 547 -8.37 -10.82 8.66
N ARG A 548 -8.55 -12.07 8.24
CA ARG A 548 -9.82 -12.58 7.71
C ARG A 548 -10.94 -12.55 8.73
N ALA A 549 -10.68 -12.98 9.97
CA ALA A 549 -11.68 -12.98 11.03
C ALA A 549 -12.13 -11.57 11.42
N TYR A 550 -11.22 -10.59 11.44
CA TYR A 550 -11.59 -9.19 11.62
C TYR A 550 -12.43 -8.67 10.45
N ALA A 551 -12.04 -8.97 9.21
CA ALA A 551 -12.76 -8.52 8.03
C ALA A 551 -14.18 -9.08 7.99
N ASN A 552 -14.35 -10.40 8.14
CA ASN A 552 -15.66 -11.05 8.13
C ASN A 552 -16.52 -10.60 9.31
N GLY A 553 -15.97 -10.54 10.53
CA GLY A 553 -16.69 -10.09 11.71
C GLY A 553 -17.19 -8.65 11.55
N TYR A 554 -16.38 -7.74 11.00
CA TYR A 554 -16.82 -6.38 10.69
C TYR A 554 -17.93 -6.36 9.65
N THR A 555 -17.80 -7.14 8.58
CA THR A 555 -18.80 -7.27 7.50
C THR A 555 -20.15 -7.73 8.03
N PHE A 556 -20.18 -8.75 8.91
CA PHE A 556 -21.42 -9.27 9.46
C PHE A 556 -22.11 -8.25 10.38
N PHE A 557 -21.36 -7.51 11.20
CA PHE A 557 -21.94 -6.42 11.98
C PHE A 557 -22.50 -5.32 11.10
N ALA A 558 -21.76 -4.90 10.05
CA ALA A 558 -22.18 -3.87 9.12
C ALA A 558 -23.46 -4.29 8.35
N ALA A 559 -23.51 -5.53 7.84
CA ALA A 559 -24.66 -6.09 7.13
C ALA A 559 -25.93 -6.13 8.01
N GLN A 560 -25.79 -6.30 9.32
CA GLN A 560 -26.88 -6.24 10.29
C GLN A 560 -27.16 -4.82 10.84
N TYR A 561 -26.47 -3.77 10.32
CA TYR A 561 -26.54 -2.39 10.81
C TYR A 561 -26.16 -2.22 12.29
N ARG A 562 -25.36 -3.12 12.83
CA ARG A 562 -24.82 -3.10 14.20
C ARG A 562 -23.47 -2.35 14.24
N PHE A 563 -23.43 -1.15 13.69
CA PHE A 563 -22.19 -0.38 13.48
C PHE A 563 -21.40 -0.12 14.77
N ALA A 564 -22.08 0.15 15.88
CA ALA A 564 -21.42 0.40 17.17
C ALA A 564 -20.62 -0.83 17.66
N GLU A 565 -21.16 -2.03 17.45
CA GLU A 565 -20.49 -3.29 17.83
C GLU A 565 -19.35 -3.63 16.84
N GLY A 566 -19.57 -3.36 15.55
CA GLY A 566 -18.56 -3.52 14.50
C GLY A 566 -17.36 -2.57 14.62
N GLU A 567 -17.52 -1.41 15.28
CA GLU A 567 -16.48 -0.38 15.38
C GLU A 567 -15.18 -0.89 16.02
N ARG A 568 -15.28 -1.81 16.97
CA ARG A 568 -14.10 -2.43 17.58
C ARG A 568 -13.40 -3.38 16.61
N PHE A 569 -14.16 -4.22 15.88
CA PHE A 569 -13.60 -5.10 14.85
C PHE A 569 -12.91 -4.30 13.74
N TRP A 570 -13.47 -3.16 13.36
CA TRP A 570 -12.86 -2.24 12.41
C TRP A 570 -11.51 -1.70 12.92
N ARG A 571 -11.50 -1.08 14.11
CA ARG A 571 -10.29 -0.42 14.64
C ARG A 571 -9.17 -1.41 14.92
N ASP A 572 -9.51 -2.50 15.61
CA ASP A 572 -8.52 -3.52 15.98
C ASP A 572 -8.04 -4.26 14.72
N GLY A 573 -8.95 -4.55 13.78
CA GLY A 573 -8.64 -5.25 12.53
C GLY A 573 -7.78 -4.44 11.57
N ILE A 574 -8.12 -3.17 11.35
CA ILE A 574 -7.32 -2.34 10.45
C ILE A 574 -5.92 -2.04 11.02
N ALA A 575 -5.84 -1.82 12.35
CA ALA A 575 -4.56 -1.67 13.02
C ALA A 575 -3.71 -2.94 12.91
N TYR A 576 -4.31 -4.11 13.15
CA TYR A 576 -3.63 -5.40 13.03
C TYR A 576 -3.10 -5.65 11.63
N CYS A 577 -3.93 -5.42 10.60
CA CYS A 577 -3.54 -5.62 9.20
C CYS A 577 -2.48 -4.61 8.74
N ASP A 578 -2.62 -3.33 9.10
CA ASP A 578 -1.67 -2.29 8.73
C ASP A 578 -0.32 -2.44 9.45
N GLU A 579 -0.31 -2.93 10.70
CA GLU A 579 0.92 -3.20 11.44
C GLU A 579 1.73 -4.38 10.88
N ARG A 580 1.06 -5.31 10.18
CA ARG A 580 1.65 -6.55 9.64
C ARG A 580 1.68 -6.61 8.13
N ASP A 581 1.31 -5.51 7.49
CA ASP A 581 1.26 -5.36 6.01
C ASP A 581 0.39 -6.42 5.30
N ILE A 582 -0.73 -6.79 5.95
CA ILE A 582 -1.69 -7.76 5.38
C ILE A 582 -2.63 -7.02 4.42
N ALA A 583 -2.11 -6.64 3.27
CA ALA A 583 -2.77 -5.74 2.32
C ALA A 583 -4.17 -6.23 1.88
N THR A 584 -4.32 -7.53 1.62
CA THR A 584 -5.57 -8.09 1.10
C THR A 584 -6.76 -7.92 2.07
N PHE A 585 -6.56 -8.15 3.38
CA PHE A 585 -7.63 -7.98 4.37
C PHE A 585 -7.78 -6.52 4.82
N ALA A 586 -6.72 -5.73 4.81
CA ALA A 586 -6.81 -4.28 5.00
C ALA A 586 -7.68 -3.64 3.91
N THR A 587 -7.51 -4.05 2.64
CA THR A 587 -8.32 -3.59 1.51
C THR A 587 -9.78 -4.03 1.64
N CYS A 588 -10.03 -5.29 2.00
CA CYS A 588 -11.38 -5.80 2.27
C CYS A 588 -12.07 -5.01 3.39
N LEU A 589 -11.39 -4.81 4.53
CA LEU A 589 -11.90 -3.99 5.65
C LEU A 589 -12.25 -2.56 5.21
N ARG A 590 -11.37 -1.92 4.45
CA ARG A 590 -11.59 -0.54 3.95
C ARG A 590 -12.79 -0.48 3.00
N GLY A 591 -12.95 -1.45 2.12
CA GLY A 591 -14.09 -1.53 1.21
C GLY A 591 -15.43 -1.68 1.96
N HIS A 592 -15.51 -2.58 2.93
CA HIS A 592 -16.71 -2.75 3.76
C HIS A 592 -16.96 -1.54 4.69
N ARG A 593 -15.88 -0.88 5.16
CA ARG A 593 -16.03 0.39 5.89
C ARG A 593 -16.60 1.50 5.03
N ALA A 594 -16.24 1.55 3.75
CA ALA A 594 -16.78 2.52 2.81
C ALA A 594 -18.30 2.33 2.62
N ILE A 595 -18.79 1.08 2.49
CA ILE A 595 -20.24 0.77 2.47
C ILE A 595 -20.93 1.21 3.78
N ALA A 596 -20.36 0.88 4.94
CA ALA A 596 -20.94 1.27 6.22
C ALA A 596 -21.02 2.81 6.39
N LEU A 597 -20.01 3.54 5.92
CA LEU A 597 -20.01 5.00 5.91
C LEU A 597 -21.06 5.58 4.94
N LEU A 598 -21.27 4.93 3.80
CA LEU A 598 -22.32 5.26 2.84
C LEU A 598 -23.70 5.16 3.48
N ASP A 599 -23.97 4.04 4.18
CA ASP A 599 -25.23 3.82 4.91
C ASP A 599 -25.45 4.83 6.03
N LEU A 600 -24.39 5.21 6.75
CA LEU A 600 -24.40 6.24 7.80
C LEU A 600 -24.52 7.67 7.25
N GLY A 601 -24.60 7.89 5.94
CA GLY A 601 -24.70 9.21 5.33
C GLY A 601 -23.39 10.01 5.31
N ARG A 602 -22.25 9.39 5.65
CA ARG A 602 -20.90 10.01 5.68
C ARG A 602 -20.22 9.87 4.32
N TRP A 603 -20.84 10.44 3.30
CA TRP A 603 -20.49 10.16 1.90
C TRP A 603 -19.12 10.66 1.45
N ASP A 604 -18.64 11.79 2.01
CA ASP A 604 -17.28 12.28 1.68
C ASP A 604 -16.20 11.31 2.17
N GLU A 605 -16.38 10.77 3.37
CA GLU A 605 -15.46 9.79 3.93
C GLU A 605 -15.57 8.43 3.21
N ALA A 606 -16.79 8.03 2.85
CA ALA A 606 -17.03 6.82 2.07
C ALA A 606 -16.35 6.88 0.70
N ALA A 607 -16.53 8.00 -0.04
CA ALA A 607 -15.93 8.21 -1.34
C ALA A 607 -14.39 8.24 -1.25
N ALA A 608 -13.84 9.02 -0.32
CA ALA A 608 -12.39 9.12 -0.13
C ALA A 608 -11.76 7.76 0.23
N LEU A 609 -12.47 6.92 1.00
CA LEU A 609 -11.98 5.59 1.34
C LEU A 609 -12.06 4.64 0.13
N ALA A 610 -13.17 4.67 -0.61
CA ALA A 610 -13.36 3.87 -1.82
C ALA A 610 -12.34 4.24 -2.92
N GLU A 611 -12.08 5.53 -3.15
CA GLU A 611 -11.09 6.01 -4.11
C GLU A 611 -9.68 5.51 -3.77
N ARG A 612 -9.31 5.51 -2.48
CA ARG A 612 -8.02 4.95 -2.06
C ARG A 612 -7.90 3.45 -2.36
N VAL A 613 -8.97 2.68 -2.14
CA VAL A 613 -8.98 1.25 -2.47
C VAL A 613 -8.89 1.04 -3.98
N LEU A 614 -9.66 1.79 -4.78
CA LEU A 614 -9.65 1.69 -6.25
C LEU A 614 -8.33 2.13 -6.90
N ALA A 615 -7.50 2.89 -6.18
CA ALA A 615 -6.16 3.28 -6.62
C ALA A 615 -5.10 2.20 -6.38
N THR A 616 -5.44 1.08 -5.72
CA THR A 616 -4.53 -0.06 -5.49
C THR A 616 -4.66 -1.12 -6.59
N GLU A 617 -3.66 -1.98 -6.72
CA GLU A 617 -3.68 -3.17 -7.59
C GLU A 617 -4.34 -4.39 -6.91
N ALA A 618 -5.37 -4.16 -6.09
CA ALA A 618 -6.04 -5.23 -5.37
C ALA A 618 -6.78 -6.20 -6.31
N SER A 619 -7.04 -7.41 -5.80
CA SER A 619 -7.80 -8.41 -6.56
C SER A 619 -9.20 -7.91 -6.93
N PRO A 620 -9.76 -8.29 -8.08
CA PRO A 620 -11.07 -7.83 -8.54
C PRO A 620 -12.17 -7.94 -7.48
N VAL A 621 -12.22 -9.04 -6.72
CA VAL A 621 -13.22 -9.24 -5.66
C VAL A 621 -13.10 -8.18 -4.55
N ASN A 622 -11.91 -7.74 -4.19
CA ASN A 622 -11.70 -6.73 -3.16
C ASN A 622 -12.08 -5.30 -3.61
N LEU A 623 -12.23 -5.08 -4.92
CA LEU A 623 -12.63 -3.78 -5.47
C LEU A 623 -14.15 -3.60 -5.50
N LEU A 624 -14.95 -4.69 -5.49
CA LEU A 624 -16.40 -4.67 -5.67
C LEU A 624 -17.12 -3.70 -4.72
N THR A 625 -16.83 -3.77 -3.43
CA THR A 625 -17.46 -2.91 -2.41
C THR A 625 -17.16 -1.43 -2.61
N SER A 626 -15.95 -1.11 -3.06
CA SER A 626 -15.53 0.27 -3.33
C SER A 626 -16.14 0.81 -4.62
N GLN A 627 -16.28 -0.03 -5.66
CA GLN A 627 -16.99 0.33 -6.89
C GLN A 627 -18.46 0.61 -6.61
N VAL A 628 -19.14 -0.24 -5.82
CA VAL A 628 -20.52 -0.03 -5.36
C VAL A 628 -20.62 1.30 -4.61
N THR A 629 -19.76 1.52 -3.62
CA THR A 629 -19.79 2.73 -2.78
C THR A 629 -19.63 4.00 -3.59
N LEU A 630 -18.59 4.09 -4.40
CA LEU A 630 -18.28 5.30 -5.16
C LEU A 630 -19.33 5.58 -6.24
N SER A 631 -19.85 4.52 -6.89
CA SER A 631 -20.93 4.63 -7.87
C SER A 631 -22.21 5.19 -7.23
N LEU A 632 -22.61 4.67 -6.07
CA LEU A 632 -23.80 5.14 -5.35
C LEU A 632 -23.63 6.58 -4.84
N VAL A 633 -22.47 6.96 -4.32
CA VAL A 633 -22.21 8.35 -3.89
C VAL A 633 -22.42 9.30 -5.07
N ARG A 634 -21.80 9.02 -6.22
CA ARG A 634 -21.95 9.86 -7.42
C ARG A 634 -23.39 9.91 -7.93
N ALA A 635 -24.03 8.75 -8.04
CA ALA A 635 -25.41 8.70 -8.52
C ALA A 635 -26.38 9.47 -7.61
N ARG A 636 -26.25 9.34 -6.28
CA ARG A 636 -27.06 10.04 -5.30
C ARG A 636 -26.87 11.54 -5.36
N ARG A 637 -25.63 12.00 -5.60
CA ARG A 637 -25.28 13.43 -5.76
C ARG A 637 -25.63 14.02 -7.13
N ASP A 638 -26.12 13.20 -8.06
CA ASP A 638 -26.36 13.62 -9.46
C ASP A 638 -25.06 13.97 -10.21
N GLU A 639 -23.97 13.28 -9.92
CA GLU A 639 -22.66 13.40 -10.54
C GLU A 639 -22.49 12.37 -11.67
N ASP A 640 -21.66 12.70 -12.67
CA ASP A 640 -21.38 11.82 -13.81
C ASP A 640 -20.46 10.64 -13.44
N GLY A 641 -20.45 9.58 -14.27
CA GLY A 641 -19.50 8.47 -14.21
C GLY A 641 -19.90 7.32 -13.30
N ALA A 642 -21.08 7.36 -12.63
CA ALA A 642 -21.53 6.29 -11.75
C ALA A 642 -21.61 4.92 -12.46
N LEU A 643 -22.05 4.86 -13.70
CA LEU A 643 -22.16 3.61 -14.48
C LEU A 643 -20.78 3.05 -14.86
N ASP A 644 -19.83 3.92 -15.23
CA ASP A 644 -18.50 3.50 -15.64
C ASP A 644 -17.73 2.87 -14.47
N ILE A 645 -18.01 3.33 -13.22
CA ILE A 645 -17.39 2.80 -12.01
C ILE A 645 -17.95 1.42 -11.65
N ILE A 646 -19.29 1.21 -11.76
CA ILE A 646 -19.89 -0.03 -11.31
C ILE A 646 -19.84 -1.14 -12.35
N ALA A 647 -19.77 -0.83 -13.64
CA ALA A 647 -19.83 -1.82 -14.71
C ALA A 647 -18.75 -2.92 -14.62
N PRO A 648 -17.48 -2.64 -14.32
CA PRO A 648 -16.49 -3.69 -14.09
C PRO A 648 -16.84 -4.59 -12.90
N GLY A 649 -17.42 -4.02 -11.84
CA GLY A 649 -17.84 -4.77 -10.64
C GLY A 649 -18.99 -5.73 -10.93
N VAL A 650 -19.98 -5.30 -11.70
CA VAL A 650 -21.09 -6.17 -12.12
C VAL A 650 -20.56 -7.34 -12.96
N ALA A 651 -19.69 -7.08 -13.94
CA ALA A 651 -19.07 -8.13 -14.76
C ALA A 651 -18.26 -9.12 -13.93
N ALA A 652 -17.50 -8.63 -12.95
CA ALA A 652 -16.72 -9.48 -12.05
C ALA A 652 -17.62 -10.32 -11.14
N ALA A 653 -18.69 -9.75 -10.57
CA ALA A 653 -19.65 -10.48 -9.75
C ALA A 653 -20.40 -11.56 -10.54
N ASP A 654 -20.81 -11.26 -11.78
CA ASP A 654 -21.46 -12.25 -12.66
C ASP A 654 -20.52 -13.41 -13.00
N SER A 655 -19.24 -13.14 -13.22
CA SER A 655 -18.22 -14.17 -13.50
C SER A 655 -17.87 -15.00 -12.26
N LEU A 656 -17.93 -14.40 -11.06
CA LEU A 656 -17.76 -15.11 -9.79
C LEU A 656 -18.93 -16.04 -9.50
N ALA A 657 -20.14 -15.68 -9.96
CA ALA A 657 -21.39 -16.42 -9.85
C ALA A 657 -21.90 -16.68 -8.43
N GLU A 658 -21.45 -15.90 -7.44
CA GLU A 658 -21.95 -15.94 -6.07
C GLU A 658 -23.14 -14.97 -5.88
N ALA A 659 -24.22 -15.48 -5.28
CA ALA A 659 -25.47 -14.72 -5.09
C ALA A 659 -25.27 -13.42 -4.31
N GLU A 660 -24.41 -13.40 -3.29
CA GLU A 660 -24.08 -12.23 -2.49
C GLU A 660 -23.52 -11.09 -3.36
N TRP A 661 -22.51 -11.38 -4.17
CA TRP A 661 -21.84 -10.36 -4.99
C TRP A 661 -22.69 -9.91 -6.18
N ILE A 662 -23.41 -10.84 -6.83
CA ILE A 662 -24.37 -10.53 -7.90
C ILE A 662 -25.43 -9.57 -7.34
N THR A 663 -26.01 -9.90 -6.19
CA THR A 663 -27.08 -9.09 -5.60
C THR A 663 -26.57 -7.74 -5.13
N THR A 664 -25.43 -7.69 -4.46
CA THR A 664 -24.85 -6.43 -3.97
C THR A 664 -24.55 -5.44 -5.10
N THR A 665 -23.93 -5.91 -6.18
CA THR A 665 -23.55 -5.04 -7.33
C THR A 665 -24.75 -4.64 -8.16
N ARG A 666 -25.67 -5.56 -8.44
CA ARG A 666 -26.88 -5.29 -9.24
C ARG A 666 -27.90 -4.44 -8.50
N LEU A 667 -27.99 -4.56 -7.16
CA LEU A 667 -28.85 -3.68 -6.35
C LEU A 667 -28.37 -2.23 -6.44
N ALA A 668 -27.07 -2.01 -6.36
CA ALA A 668 -26.49 -0.70 -6.56
C ALA A 668 -26.73 -0.18 -7.99
N LEU A 669 -26.55 -1.03 -9.00
CA LEU A 669 -26.83 -0.68 -10.41
C LEU A 669 -28.32 -0.34 -10.62
N ALA A 670 -29.25 -1.08 -9.99
CA ALA A 670 -30.66 -0.78 -10.02
C ALA A 670 -30.98 0.60 -9.42
N GLU A 671 -30.35 0.95 -8.28
CA GLU A 671 -30.49 2.29 -7.69
C GLU A 671 -29.93 3.38 -8.62
N VAL A 672 -28.77 3.17 -9.23
CA VAL A 672 -28.15 4.09 -10.20
C VAL A 672 -29.09 4.32 -11.39
N HIS A 673 -29.69 3.27 -11.94
CA HIS A 673 -30.67 3.38 -13.01
C HIS A 673 -31.93 4.14 -12.57
N TRP A 674 -32.46 3.81 -11.40
CA TRP A 674 -33.63 4.50 -10.85
C TRP A 674 -33.37 6.00 -10.65
N LEU A 675 -32.25 6.38 -10.04
CA LEU A 675 -31.87 7.79 -9.84
C LEU A 675 -31.75 8.56 -11.15
N ALA A 676 -31.32 7.88 -12.21
CA ALA A 676 -31.25 8.43 -13.57
C ALA A 676 -32.60 8.45 -14.33
N GLY A 677 -33.70 7.95 -13.72
CA GLY A 677 -35.03 7.88 -14.35
C GLY A 677 -35.17 6.75 -15.38
N ARG A 678 -34.34 5.72 -15.32
CA ARG A 678 -34.37 4.54 -16.21
C ARG A 678 -35.00 3.35 -15.48
N ASP A 679 -36.28 3.46 -15.18
CA ASP A 679 -36.99 2.50 -14.32
C ASP A 679 -37.04 1.09 -14.96
N ASP A 680 -37.18 0.96 -16.28
CA ASP A 680 -37.17 -0.35 -16.96
C ASP A 680 -35.82 -1.07 -16.80
N ALA A 681 -34.69 -0.32 -16.85
CA ALA A 681 -33.38 -0.88 -16.63
C ALA A 681 -33.20 -1.30 -15.16
N ALA A 682 -33.66 -0.49 -14.20
CA ALA A 682 -33.66 -0.86 -12.80
C ALA A 682 -34.47 -2.15 -12.53
N ILE A 683 -35.65 -2.28 -13.13
CA ILE A 683 -36.51 -3.48 -13.01
C ILE A 683 -35.78 -4.72 -13.60
N ALA A 684 -35.08 -4.58 -14.71
CA ALA A 684 -34.32 -5.69 -15.29
C ALA A 684 -33.27 -6.23 -14.32
N GLU A 685 -32.57 -5.35 -13.57
CA GLU A 685 -31.61 -5.73 -12.56
C GLU A 685 -32.28 -6.46 -11.38
N LEU A 686 -33.48 -5.99 -10.93
CA LEU A 686 -34.23 -6.69 -9.88
C LEU A 686 -34.62 -8.12 -10.29
N HIS A 687 -35.03 -8.32 -11.56
CA HIS A 687 -35.35 -9.65 -12.07
C HIS A 687 -34.12 -10.57 -12.12
N ALA A 688 -32.97 -10.04 -12.53
CA ALA A 688 -31.71 -10.80 -12.55
C ALA A 688 -31.32 -11.27 -11.12
N MET A 689 -31.40 -10.37 -10.13
CA MET A 689 -31.14 -10.72 -8.72
C MET A 689 -32.13 -11.78 -8.19
N ARG A 690 -33.41 -11.64 -8.51
CA ARG A 690 -34.44 -12.58 -8.04
C ARG A 690 -34.23 -14.02 -8.54
N SER A 691 -33.49 -14.19 -9.64
CA SER A 691 -33.19 -15.52 -10.18
C SER A 691 -32.09 -16.26 -9.43
N VAL A 692 -31.27 -15.57 -8.62
CA VAL A 692 -30.10 -16.13 -7.93
C VAL A 692 -30.22 -16.10 -6.40
N ILE A 693 -31.04 -15.21 -5.83
CA ILE A 693 -31.13 -15.03 -4.39
C ILE A 693 -31.98 -16.13 -3.74
N THR A 694 -31.58 -16.61 -2.58
CA THR A 694 -32.27 -17.63 -1.79
C THR A 694 -32.70 -17.07 -0.42
N GLU A 695 -33.33 -17.90 0.40
CA GLU A 695 -33.70 -17.51 1.77
C GLU A 695 -32.47 -17.30 2.70
N MET A 696 -31.32 -17.78 2.29
CA MET A 696 -30.10 -17.71 3.07
C MET A 696 -29.49 -16.29 3.02
N GLU A 697 -29.65 -15.57 1.91
CA GLU A 697 -29.24 -14.17 1.77
C GLU A 697 -30.28 -13.19 2.32
N TYR A 698 -30.82 -13.46 3.47
CA TYR A 698 -32.04 -12.82 4.02
C TYR A 698 -31.97 -11.28 4.13
N VAL A 699 -30.80 -10.69 4.31
CA VAL A 699 -30.65 -9.22 4.34
C VAL A 699 -30.80 -8.66 2.93
N LEU A 700 -30.12 -9.25 1.95
CA LEU A 700 -30.18 -8.85 0.55
C LEU A 700 -31.56 -9.12 -0.06
N ASP A 701 -32.20 -10.24 0.30
CA ASP A 701 -33.61 -10.53 -0.06
C ASP A 701 -34.56 -9.46 0.45
N ALA A 702 -34.40 -9.01 1.70
CA ALA A 702 -35.22 -7.93 2.26
C ALA A 702 -35.02 -6.60 1.52
N GLN A 703 -33.79 -6.25 1.17
CA GLN A 703 -33.48 -5.07 0.37
C GLN A 703 -34.09 -5.16 -1.02
N LEU A 704 -33.88 -6.28 -1.72
CA LEU A 704 -34.45 -6.56 -3.03
C LEU A 704 -35.98 -6.44 -2.99
N SER A 705 -36.63 -7.03 -1.97
CA SER A 705 -38.09 -7.02 -1.82
C SER A 705 -38.65 -5.61 -1.64
N VAL A 706 -37.98 -4.73 -0.89
CA VAL A 706 -38.38 -3.31 -0.80
C VAL A 706 -38.23 -2.59 -2.13
N TRP A 707 -37.16 -2.86 -2.90
CA TRP A 707 -37.02 -2.31 -4.23
C TRP A 707 -38.04 -2.83 -5.24
N GLU A 708 -38.42 -4.12 -5.17
CA GLU A 708 -39.53 -4.70 -5.95
C GLU A 708 -40.85 -4.02 -5.59
N GLN A 709 -41.12 -3.79 -4.29
CA GLN A 709 -42.33 -3.06 -3.86
C GLN A 709 -42.35 -1.64 -4.43
N ARG A 710 -41.22 -0.94 -4.38
CA ARG A 710 -41.05 0.45 -4.88
C ARG A 710 -41.30 0.56 -6.37
N LEU A 711 -40.75 -0.34 -7.19
CA LEU A 711 -40.75 -0.25 -8.63
C LEU A 711 -41.85 -1.06 -9.31
N LEU A 712 -42.23 -2.20 -8.72
CA LEU A 712 -43.22 -3.12 -9.27
C LEU A 712 -44.59 -3.10 -8.54
N GLY A 713 -44.68 -2.36 -7.43
CA GLY A 713 -45.89 -2.34 -6.57
C GLY A 713 -46.16 -3.66 -5.84
N ARG A 714 -45.20 -4.61 -5.84
CA ARG A 714 -45.34 -5.92 -5.19
C ARG A 714 -43.93 -6.44 -4.79
N ALA A 715 -43.88 -7.10 -3.65
CA ALA A 715 -42.70 -7.81 -3.18
C ALA A 715 -42.98 -9.31 -3.08
N ARG A 716 -41.92 -10.11 -3.24
CA ARG A 716 -41.93 -11.57 -3.06
C ARG A 716 -40.73 -12.02 -2.26
N PRO A 717 -40.65 -11.67 -0.96
CA PRO A 717 -39.52 -12.07 -0.15
C PRO A 717 -39.45 -13.61 -0.04
N ALA A 718 -38.26 -14.16 -0.23
CA ALA A 718 -37.97 -15.57 -0.02
C ALA A 718 -38.06 -15.94 1.47
N SER A 719 -37.81 -14.97 2.34
CA SER A 719 -37.78 -15.14 3.79
C SER A 719 -38.41 -13.93 4.53
N PRO A 720 -38.80 -14.06 5.81
CA PRO A 720 -39.28 -12.92 6.60
C PRO A 720 -38.22 -11.84 6.71
N ALA A 721 -38.53 -10.61 6.29
CA ALA A 721 -37.61 -9.50 6.34
C ALA A 721 -37.28 -9.08 7.78
N PRO A 722 -36.00 -8.71 8.10
CA PRO A 722 -35.65 -8.25 9.44
C PRO A 722 -35.90 -6.74 9.63
N GLY A 723 -36.08 -6.32 10.88
CA GLY A 723 -36.01 -4.93 11.32
C GLY A 723 -36.83 -3.93 10.49
N PRO A 724 -36.19 -2.80 10.04
CA PRO A 724 -36.93 -1.75 9.33
C PRO A 724 -37.46 -2.19 7.96
N TRP A 725 -36.85 -3.20 7.34
CA TRP A 725 -37.31 -3.77 6.08
C TRP A 725 -38.70 -4.38 6.21
N ALA A 726 -38.97 -5.14 7.31
CA ALA A 726 -40.27 -5.69 7.60
C ALA A 726 -41.32 -4.60 7.75
N THR A 727 -41.03 -3.51 8.42
CA THR A 727 -41.88 -2.36 8.63
C THR A 727 -42.21 -1.66 7.31
N SER A 728 -41.19 -1.47 6.43
CA SER A 728 -41.41 -0.93 5.07
C SER A 728 -42.32 -1.80 4.23
N LEU A 729 -42.10 -3.12 4.21
CA LEU A 729 -42.90 -4.08 3.44
C LEU A 729 -44.37 -4.19 3.98
N ALA A 730 -44.59 -3.91 5.26
CA ALA A 730 -45.92 -3.81 5.84
C ALA A 730 -46.65 -2.50 5.50
N GLY A 731 -46.00 -1.56 4.79
CA GLY A 731 -46.58 -0.28 4.38
C GLY A 731 -46.53 0.82 5.46
N ASP A 732 -45.87 0.58 6.60
CA ASP A 732 -45.69 1.62 7.63
C ASP A 732 -44.39 2.38 7.41
N HIS A 733 -44.39 3.20 6.37
CA HIS A 733 -43.21 3.92 5.90
C HIS A 733 -42.66 4.93 6.92
N ALA A 734 -43.54 5.57 7.69
CA ALA A 734 -43.16 6.51 8.74
C ALA A 734 -42.44 5.81 9.92
N ALA A 735 -42.97 4.66 10.37
CA ALA A 735 -42.31 3.87 11.40
C ALA A 735 -40.97 3.27 10.92
N ALA A 736 -40.89 2.85 9.65
CA ALA A 736 -39.66 2.39 9.05
C ALA A 736 -38.60 3.50 9.03
N ALA A 737 -38.97 4.73 8.66
CA ALA A 737 -38.06 5.88 8.68
C ALA A 737 -37.50 6.15 10.08
N VAL A 738 -38.37 6.15 11.13
CA VAL A 738 -37.91 6.30 12.53
C VAL A 738 -36.96 5.18 12.95
N HIS A 739 -37.21 3.95 12.47
CA HIS A 739 -36.31 2.83 12.77
C HIS A 739 -34.94 3.02 12.12
N TRP A 740 -34.86 3.43 10.85
CA TRP A 740 -33.66 3.74 10.15
C TRP A 740 -32.84 4.90 10.80
N GLU A 741 -33.54 5.93 11.30
CA GLU A 741 -32.89 7.00 12.04
C GLU A 741 -32.19 6.51 13.29
N ARG A 742 -32.79 5.62 14.06
CA ARG A 742 -32.18 5.01 15.24
C ARG A 742 -30.91 4.22 14.90
N LEU A 743 -30.83 3.67 13.69
CA LEU A 743 -29.66 2.99 13.16
C LEU A 743 -28.63 3.96 12.56
N GLY A 744 -28.96 5.26 12.45
CA GLY A 744 -28.10 6.28 11.84
C GLY A 744 -28.17 6.31 10.31
N CYS A 745 -29.07 5.57 9.67
CA CYS A 745 -29.17 5.41 8.22
C CYS A 745 -30.10 6.45 7.61
N ALA A 746 -29.67 7.72 7.58
CA ALA A 746 -30.50 8.85 7.18
C ALA A 746 -31.04 8.76 5.73
N TYR A 747 -30.26 8.18 4.80
CA TYR A 747 -30.71 7.99 3.42
C TYR A 747 -31.83 6.95 3.33
N ASN A 748 -31.70 5.79 4.00
CA ASN A 748 -32.74 4.77 4.04
C ASN A 748 -34.01 5.26 4.74
N ALA A 749 -33.88 6.14 5.77
CA ALA A 749 -35.00 6.82 6.39
C ALA A 749 -35.75 7.70 5.39
N ALA A 750 -35.04 8.49 4.59
CA ALA A 750 -35.67 9.30 3.54
C ALA A 750 -36.29 8.46 2.41
N LEU A 751 -35.65 7.34 2.02
CA LEU A 751 -36.21 6.39 1.05
C LEU A 751 -37.50 5.74 1.55
N SER A 752 -37.61 5.41 2.85
CA SER A 752 -38.83 4.89 3.40
C SER A 752 -39.99 5.91 3.30
N LEU A 753 -39.72 7.19 3.56
CA LEU A 753 -40.70 8.27 3.38
C LEU A 753 -41.05 8.51 1.91
N TYR A 754 -40.10 8.32 0.98
CA TYR A 754 -40.35 8.35 -0.47
C TYR A 754 -41.38 7.32 -0.89
N ASP A 755 -41.40 6.13 -0.28
CA ASP A 755 -42.34 5.05 -0.60
C ASP A 755 -43.79 5.36 -0.15
N SER A 756 -44.00 6.36 0.73
CA SER A 756 -45.28 6.83 1.12
C SER A 756 -46.02 7.60 0.00
N GLU A 757 -47.37 7.64 0.06
CA GLU A 757 -48.19 8.47 -0.82
C GLU A 757 -48.62 9.78 -0.15
N ARG A 758 -48.28 9.98 1.12
CA ARG A 758 -48.71 11.16 1.91
C ARG A 758 -47.87 12.38 1.57
N ASP A 759 -48.51 13.53 1.39
CA ASP A 759 -47.83 14.80 1.05
C ASP A 759 -46.76 15.18 2.09
N ASP A 760 -47.05 15.05 3.38
CA ASP A 760 -46.16 15.40 4.48
C ASP A 760 -44.89 14.53 4.47
N ASP A 761 -45.04 13.21 4.27
CA ASP A 761 -43.90 12.26 4.22
C ASP A 761 -42.98 12.55 3.02
N LEU A 762 -43.58 12.82 1.85
CA LEU A 762 -42.80 13.15 0.65
C LEU A 762 -42.08 14.48 0.77
N ARG A 763 -42.67 15.48 1.45
CA ARG A 763 -41.96 16.76 1.73
C ARG A 763 -40.82 16.57 2.70
N GLU A 764 -41.04 15.78 3.72
CA GLU A 764 -39.97 15.43 4.67
C GLU A 764 -38.85 14.63 3.97
N ALA A 765 -39.20 13.67 3.09
CA ALA A 765 -38.19 12.96 2.27
C ALA A 765 -37.34 13.92 1.45
N ILE A 766 -37.94 14.91 0.77
CA ILE A 766 -37.19 15.92 0.01
C ILE A 766 -36.21 16.67 0.93
N THR A 767 -36.71 17.14 2.09
CA THR A 767 -35.91 17.89 3.04
C THR A 767 -34.66 17.09 3.50
N ARG A 768 -34.84 15.80 3.80
CA ARG A 768 -33.80 14.89 4.22
C ARG A 768 -32.80 14.57 3.09
N PHE A 769 -33.28 14.33 1.88
CA PHE A 769 -32.41 14.13 0.73
C PHE A 769 -31.56 15.36 0.43
N GLU A 770 -32.16 16.56 0.48
CA GLU A 770 -31.42 17.81 0.29
C GLU A 770 -30.36 18.03 1.38
N ALA A 771 -30.68 17.71 2.63
CA ALA A 771 -29.73 17.81 3.75
C ALA A 771 -28.52 16.85 3.59
N LEU A 772 -28.72 15.69 2.93
CA LEU A 772 -27.67 14.73 2.62
C LEU A 772 -26.92 15.06 1.32
N GLY A 773 -27.39 16.02 0.52
CA GLY A 773 -26.89 16.25 -0.83
C GLY A 773 -27.35 15.18 -1.83
N ALA A 774 -28.44 14.44 -1.54
CA ALA A 774 -29.01 13.40 -2.40
C ALA A 774 -29.92 14.01 -3.48
N GLU A 775 -29.34 14.82 -4.36
CA GLU A 775 -30.06 15.63 -5.35
C GLU A 775 -30.91 14.79 -6.32
N ALA A 776 -30.37 13.66 -6.77
CA ALA A 776 -31.06 12.76 -7.66
C ALA A 776 -32.34 12.18 -7.01
N ALA A 777 -32.25 11.74 -5.75
CA ALA A 777 -33.39 11.20 -5.01
C ALA A 777 -34.42 12.30 -4.69
N ALA A 778 -33.98 13.51 -4.34
CA ALA A 778 -34.87 14.65 -4.16
C ALA A 778 -35.62 15.01 -5.46
N ARG A 779 -34.96 14.93 -6.60
CA ARG A 779 -35.59 15.12 -7.93
C ARG A 779 -36.63 14.03 -8.20
N ARG A 780 -36.33 12.77 -7.95
CA ARG A 780 -37.27 11.64 -8.09
C ARG A 780 -38.48 11.82 -7.18
N THR A 781 -38.27 12.26 -5.94
CA THR A 781 -39.38 12.52 -5.00
C THR A 781 -40.30 13.62 -5.50
N ARG A 782 -39.76 14.72 -6.03
CA ARG A 782 -40.59 15.80 -6.64
C ARG A 782 -41.34 15.31 -7.86
N GLN A 783 -40.76 14.43 -8.66
CA GLN A 783 -41.44 13.81 -9.79
C GLN A 783 -42.61 12.96 -9.30
N ARG A 784 -42.41 12.07 -8.31
CA ARG A 784 -43.46 11.22 -7.71
C ARG A 784 -44.60 12.03 -7.13
N MET A 785 -44.33 13.16 -6.46
CA MET A 785 -45.38 14.06 -5.96
C MET A 785 -46.28 14.60 -7.06
N ARG A 786 -45.69 14.94 -8.25
CA ARG A 786 -46.47 15.40 -9.41
C ARG A 786 -47.33 14.28 -9.99
N GLU A 787 -46.77 13.07 -10.11
CA GLU A 787 -47.47 11.88 -10.59
C GLU A 787 -48.65 11.50 -9.69
N LEU A 788 -48.52 11.65 -8.36
CA LEU A 788 -49.57 11.45 -7.38
C LEU A 788 -50.57 12.63 -7.32
N GLY A 789 -50.35 13.74 -8.08
CA GLY A 789 -51.25 14.88 -8.15
C GLY A 789 -51.15 15.85 -6.98
N HIS A 790 -50.09 15.79 -6.17
CA HIS A 790 -49.88 16.74 -5.06
C HIS A 790 -49.72 18.17 -5.55
N ARG A 791 -50.30 19.14 -4.83
CA ARG A 791 -50.19 20.56 -5.17
C ARG A 791 -48.99 21.21 -4.49
N ALA A 792 -48.46 22.27 -5.10
CA ALA A 792 -47.37 23.05 -4.56
C ALA A 792 -46.11 22.21 -4.21
N VAL A 793 -45.64 21.39 -5.18
CA VAL A 793 -44.44 20.57 -5.03
C VAL A 793 -43.21 21.50 -4.78
N PRO A 794 -42.39 21.23 -3.75
CA PRO A 794 -41.21 22.03 -3.45
C PRO A 794 -40.31 22.18 -4.66
N THR A 795 -39.84 23.39 -4.97
CA THR A 795 -38.89 23.63 -6.08
C THR A 795 -37.48 23.45 -5.55
N GLY A 796 -36.72 22.58 -6.19
CA GLY A 796 -35.30 22.42 -5.87
C GLY A 796 -34.46 23.63 -6.26
N ALA A 797 -33.28 23.76 -5.69
CA ALA A 797 -32.31 24.78 -6.06
C ALA A 797 -31.96 24.67 -7.53
N ARG A 798 -31.83 25.82 -8.22
CA ARG A 798 -31.41 25.88 -9.65
C ARG A 798 -29.97 25.33 -9.79
N ALA A 799 -29.64 24.78 -10.93
CA ALA A 799 -28.30 24.25 -11.21
C ALA A 799 -27.17 25.27 -10.92
N SER A 800 -27.38 26.55 -11.28
CA SER A 800 -26.42 27.62 -10.99
C SER A 800 -26.24 27.90 -9.47
N THR A 801 -27.27 27.67 -8.68
CA THR A 801 -27.20 27.81 -7.21
C THR A 801 -26.47 26.64 -6.57
N ARG A 802 -26.62 25.44 -7.12
CA ARG A 802 -25.92 24.21 -6.66
C ARG A 802 -24.42 24.21 -6.98
N GLN A 803 -24.05 24.76 -8.16
CA GLN A 803 -22.64 24.89 -8.55
C GLN A 803 -21.91 26.01 -7.83
N HIS A 804 -22.61 26.87 -7.11
CA HIS A 804 -22.00 27.94 -6.34
C HIS A 804 -21.35 27.37 -5.07
N PRO A 805 -20.07 27.65 -4.76
CA PRO A 805 -19.34 27.06 -3.62
C PRO A 805 -20.01 27.23 -2.25
N LEU A 806 -20.88 28.22 -2.11
CA LEU A 806 -21.63 28.55 -0.89
C LEU A 806 -23.14 28.35 -1.06
N GLY A 807 -23.60 27.70 -2.13
CA GLY A 807 -25.02 27.51 -2.40
C GLY A 807 -25.83 28.80 -2.56
N LEU A 808 -25.21 29.89 -2.99
CA LEU A 808 -25.88 31.17 -3.21
C LEU A 808 -26.65 31.16 -4.53
N THR A 809 -27.87 31.71 -4.53
CA THR A 809 -28.55 32.03 -5.78
C THR A 809 -27.80 33.15 -6.48
N ARG A 810 -27.96 33.28 -7.80
CA ARG A 810 -27.37 34.40 -8.56
C ARG A 810 -27.62 35.76 -7.93
N ARG A 811 -28.82 35.95 -7.36
CA ARG A 811 -29.18 37.21 -6.71
C ARG A 811 -28.51 37.39 -5.36
N GLU A 812 -28.38 36.36 -4.58
CA GLU A 812 -27.63 36.35 -3.32
C GLU A 812 -26.14 36.60 -3.55
N ASP A 813 -25.59 36.06 -4.61
CA ASP A 813 -24.19 36.23 -5.00
C ASP A 813 -23.93 37.69 -5.46
N GLU A 814 -24.82 38.27 -6.26
CA GLU A 814 -24.82 39.69 -6.63
C GLU A 814 -24.88 40.57 -5.37
N VAL A 815 -25.71 40.21 -4.39
CA VAL A 815 -25.81 40.92 -3.10
C VAL A 815 -24.55 40.76 -2.24
N LEU A 816 -23.99 39.56 -2.18
CA LEU A 816 -22.73 39.28 -1.46
C LEU A 816 -21.55 40.11 -2.05
N THR A 817 -21.47 40.21 -3.36
CA THR A 817 -20.45 41.00 -4.05
C THR A 817 -20.58 42.47 -3.62
N LEU A 818 -21.79 43.03 -3.62
CA LEU A 818 -22.02 44.43 -3.20
C LEU A 818 -21.81 44.64 -1.67
N ILE A 819 -22.04 43.59 -0.85
CA ILE A 819 -21.64 43.61 0.58
C ILE A 819 -20.13 43.70 0.72
N CYS A 820 -19.40 42.97 -0.11
CA CYS A 820 -17.93 43.02 -0.12
C CYS A 820 -17.38 44.38 -0.56
N ASP A 821 -18.13 45.09 -1.43
CA ASP A 821 -17.84 46.46 -1.85
C ASP A 821 -18.24 47.51 -0.80
N GLY A 822 -18.85 47.07 0.33
CA GLY A 822 -19.18 47.93 1.46
C GLY A 822 -20.50 48.70 1.35
N LEU A 823 -21.35 48.43 0.33
CA LEU A 823 -22.63 49.15 0.12
C LEU A 823 -23.64 48.83 1.24
N THR A 824 -24.45 49.79 1.59
CA THR A 824 -25.63 49.68 2.50
C THR A 824 -26.80 48.96 1.79
N ASN A 825 -27.81 48.51 2.53
CA ASN A 825 -28.97 47.85 1.94
C ASN A 825 -29.79 48.78 1.02
N ASP A 826 -29.83 50.10 1.30
CA ASP A 826 -30.47 51.09 0.43
C ASP A 826 -29.69 51.26 -0.88
N GLU A 827 -28.35 51.37 -0.82
CA GLU A 827 -27.49 51.48 -2.01
C GLU A 827 -27.55 50.19 -2.87
N ILE A 828 -27.62 49.00 -2.22
CA ILE A 828 -27.80 47.74 -2.91
C ILE A 828 -29.19 47.70 -3.59
N ALA A 829 -30.23 48.20 -2.90
CA ALA A 829 -31.58 48.25 -3.45
C ALA A 829 -31.65 49.15 -4.69
N ASP A 830 -31.06 50.32 -4.63
CA ASP A 830 -30.98 51.22 -5.78
C ASP A 830 -30.19 50.62 -6.95
N ARG A 831 -29.05 49.99 -6.67
CA ARG A 831 -28.16 49.38 -7.70
C ARG A 831 -28.78 48.18 -8.38
N LEU A 832 -29.55 47.38 -7.65
CA LEU A 832 -30.17 46.14 -8.14
C LEU A 832 -31.63 46.35 -8.57
N VAL A 833 -32.16 47.59 -8.47
CA VAL A 833 -33.57 47.94 -8.76
C VAL A 833 -34.54 47.08 -7.96
N LEU A 834 -34.33 47.00 -6.65
CA LEU A 834 -35.13 46.25 -5.68
C LEU A 834 -35.71 47.15 -4.60
N SER A 835 -36.65 46.61 -3.79
CA SER A 835 -36.98 47.26 -2.53
C SER A 835 -35.96 46.95 -1.45
N THR A 836 -35.68 47.88 -0.49
CA THR A 836 -34.78 47.64 0.65
C THR A 836 -35.20 46.39 1.40
N ARG A 837 -36.49 46.15 1.60
CA ARG A 837 -37.03 44.95 2.23
C ARG A 837 -36.63 43.66 1.51
N THR A 838 -36.58 43.69 0.18
CA THR A 838 -36.14 42.53 -0.63
C THR A 838 -34.64 42.28 -0.45
N VAL A 839 -33.84 43.36 -0.36
CA VAL A 839 -32.40 43.27 -0.07
C VAL A 839 -32.17 42.71 1.34
N ASP A 840 -32.95 43.18 2.35
CA ASP A 840 -32.87 42.61 3.71
C ASP A 840 -33.08 41.10 3.76
N HIS A 841 -34.01 40.59 2.96
CA HIS A 841 -34.23 39.14 2.83
C HIS A 841 -33.03 38.43 2.19
N HIS A 842 -32.46 38.97 1.15
CA HIS A 842 -31.28 38.41 0.49
C HIS A 842 -30.06 38.49 1.40
N VAL A 843 -29.83 39.60 2.12
CA VAL A 843 -28.74 39.73 3.09
C VAL A 843 -28.89 38.68 4.20
N SER A 844 -30.10 38.52 4.76
CA SER A 844 -30.36 37.52 5.81
C SER A 844 -30.08 36.09 5.30
N ALA A 845 -30.50 35.78 4.06
CA ALA A 845 -30.22 34.48 3.43
C ALA A 845 -28.72 34.26 3.21
N VAL A 846 -27.98 35.28 2.75
CA VAL A 846 -26.51 35.20 2.59
C VAL A 846 -25.82 34.99 3.93
N LEU A 847 -26.18 35.71 4.99
CA LEU A 847 -25.60 35.53 6.33
C LEU A 847 -25.82 34.11 6.86
N THR A 848 -27.04 33.58 6.68
CA THR A 848 -27.42 32.24 7.10
C THR A 848 -26.59 31.17 6.34
N LYS A 849 -26.49 31.29 5.00
CA LYS A 849 -25.75 30.32 4.15
C LYS A 849 -24.25 30.38 4.40
N LEU A 850 -23.72 31.55 4.78
CA LEU A 850 -22.29 31.70 5.14
C LEU A 850 -22.00 31.30 6.60
N GLY A 851 -23.03 31.06 7.41
CA GLY A 851 -22.91 30.74 8.84
C GLY A 851 -22.33 31.85 9.67
N VAL A 852 -22.63 33.13 9.32
CA VAL A 852 -22.07 34.31 9.97
C VAL A 852 -23.13 35.28 10.50
N GLY A 853 -22.83 35.93 11.60
CA GLY A 853 -23.80 36.84 12.27
C GLY A 853 -23.80 38.28 11.79
N SER A 854 -22.90 38.66 10.86
CA SER A 854 -22.81 40.08 10.41
C SER A 854 -22.31 40.19 8.98
N ARG A 855 -22.69 41.30 8.32
CA ARG A 855 -22.23 41.56 6.93
C ARG A 855 -20.72 41.75 6.81
N GLY A 856 -20.05 42.27 7.83
CA GLY A 856 -18.59 42.37 7.84
C GLY A 856 -17.93 40.99 7.90
N ALA A 857 -18.51 40.07 8.68
CA ALA A 857 -18.06 38.67 8.73
C ALA A 857 -18.34 37.97 7.41
N ALA A 858 -19.46 38.24 6.72
CA ALA A 858 -19.76 37.69 5.40
C ALA A 858 -18.74 38.16 4.35
N ALA A 859 -18.39 39.42 4.32
CA ALA A 859 -17.36 39.96 3.43
C ALA A 859 -15.96 39.37 3.73
N ALA A 860 -15.59 39.21 4.98
CA ALA A 860 -14.34 38.55 5.37
C ALA A 860 -14.28 37.09 4.92
N ARG A 861 -15.38 36.33 5.10
CA ARG A 861 -15.51 34.95 4.69
C ARG A 861 -15.47 34.78 3.17
N ALA A 862 -16.15 35.61 2.42
CA ALA A 862 -16.12 35.62 0.95
C ALA A 862 -14.70 35.84 0.42
N ARG A 863 -13.94 36.80 1.00
CA ARG A 863 -12.55 37.03 0.62
C ARG A 863 -11.64 35.88 0.97
N SER A 864 -11.80 35.25 2.11
CA SER A 864 -11.00 34.05 2.49
C SER A 864 -11.22 32.87 1.56
N LEU A 865 -12.34 32.81 0.87
CA LEU A 865 -12.70 31.78 -0.10
C LEU A 865 -12.41 32.17 -1.56
N GLY A 866 -11.80 33.35 -1.80
CA GLY A 866 -11.47 33.83 -3.14
C GLY A 866 -12.68 34.25 -4.00
N LEU A 867 -13.85 34.44 -3.39
CA LEU A 867 -15.11 34.78 -4.07
C LEU A 867 -15.31 36.28 -4.24
N ALA A 868 -14.45 37.10 -3.67
CA ALA A 868 -14.42 38.56 -3.87
C ALA A 868 -12.97 39.04 -3.98
N PRO A 869 -12.67 40.06 -4.83
CA PRO A 869 -11.33 40.60 -4.93
C PRO A 869 -10.88 41.21 -3.60
N VAL A 870 -9.61 41.00 -3.26
CA VAL A 870 -8.96 41.64 -2.12
C VAL A 870 -8.83 43.14 -2.53
N THR A 871 -9.67 44.02 -1.98
CA THR A 871 -9.43 45.45 -2.07
C THR A 871 -8.17 45.78 -1.29
N THR A 872 -7.10 46.14 -1.99
CA THR A 872 -5.85 46.73 -1.47
C THR A 872 -6.10 48.04 -0.70
#